data_996d04f13da5eaaeb6d61f74628f268a
#
_entry.id   996d04f13da5eaaeb6d61f74628f268a
#
_cell.length_a   1.000
_cell.length_b   1.000
_cell.length_c   1.000
_cell.angle_alpha   90.00
_cell.angle_beta   90.00
_cell.angle_gamma   90.00
#
_symmetry.space_group_name_H-M   'P 1'
#
loop_
_entity.id
_entity.type
_entity.pdbx_description
1 polymer ?
#
loop_
_entity_poly.entity_id
_entity_poly.type
_entity_poly.pdbx_seq_one_letter_code
_entity_poly.pdbx_strand_id
1 'polypeptide(L)'
;MTDSNKFIYAFEEGDGKNKMLLGGKGANLCEMTQIGLNVPPGFTITTEACLAYLERNQLPEGLMEDIKARIKALEKKTGKGFGSAENPLLVSVRSGSAMSMPGMMDTILNLGLNKATLAGLIKLTGNPRFGYDAWRRFIQLFGKIALNVDDRHFDEAMHAMKRKVGAAQDIDLKAEHLSELADQFAKIIETRTGKPFPEDPYQQLEIAVGAVFNSWNGKRAVDYRRQFRITKEMANGTAVNVCTMVFGNMGNDSGTGVGFTRNPGTGENLIYGEYLVNAQGEDVVAGIRTPKPIAEMEQDMPEIYRQLLELHNRLETHYKEVQDFEFTIERGTLYCLQTRNGKMNAAAMVRTSVEMFKEGLISREKALLRIEPAILEQLLVPQLAPSFKGKPLATGLPASPGAASGRIVFDADSAEARGKAGERIILVREETKPEDIHGFFQAQGILTSRGGKTSHAAVVARGMGKPCVSGCEAIHIDDIRRCATIGDTTLHEGDVVTINGSNGHVYAGEVPTVQSEFSEDMQTLLKWADQVSRLQVMANADTPEDAVRAREFGAMGIGLCRTERMFNATDRLPIVQEMILAESIEERQAAIDRLLPIQRSDFKGIFKAMRGLPVTVRLMDPPLHEFLPTAAQLELEIAHLHHLRDSLKALEELPETLKLLNPRLYMQYADGLTKLGRSMEDFKDSHLEEDVILKKEKTLKKVRALSEVNPMLGHR
;
A
#
# COMPACT_ATOMS: atom_id res chain seq x y z
N MET A 1 -14.34 -33.13 -40.27
CA MET A 1 -15.19 -33.18 -39.09
C MET A 1 -14.65 -32.09 -38.19
N THR A 2 -15.35 -30.97 -38.15
CA THR A 2 -14.98 -29.84 -37.29
C THR A 2 -15.14 -30.29 -35.84
N ASP A 3 -14.08 -30.16 -35.03
CA ASP A 3 -14.14 -30.32 -33.59
C ASP A 3 -15.31 -29.50 -33.06
N SER A 4 -16.37 -30.20 -32.59
CA SER A 4 -17.46 -29.53 -31.92
C SER A 4 -16.87 -28.82 -30.70
N ASN A 5 -16.97 -27.50 -30.63
CA ASN A 5 -16.52 -26.71 -29.49
C ASN A 5 -17.07 -27.32 -28.19
N LYS A 6 -16.21 -27.91 -27.38
CA LYS A 6 -16.59 -28.49 -26.09
C LYS A 6 -16.81 -27.36 -25.11
N PHE A 7 -18.09 -27.02 -24.81
CA PHE A 7 -18.44 -25.93 -23.91
C PHE A 7 -18.45 -26.29 -22.42
N ILE A 8 -18.36 -27.58 -22.05
CA ILE A 8 -18.45 -28.01 -20.65
C ILE A 8 -17.32 -28.97 -20.29
N TYR A 9 -16.69 -28.71 -19.14
CA TYR A 9 -15.65 -29.56 -18.55
C TYR A 9 -16.01 -29.93 -17.11
N ALA A 10 -16.02 -31.23 -16.79
CA ALA A 10 -16.04 -31.64 -15.38
C ALA A 10 -14.71 -31.22 -14.72
N PHE A 11 -14.69 -31.06 -13.40
CA PHE A 11 -13.46 -30.60 -12.70
C PHE A 11 -12.29 -31.59 -12.86
N GLU A 12 -12.58 -32.86 -13.09
CA GLU A 12 -11.59 -33.89 -13.38
C GLU A 12 -10.98 -33.79 -14.80
N GLU A 13 -11.66 -33.11 -15.73
CA GLU A 13 -11.32 -33.05 -17.15
C GLU A 13 -10.66 -31.73 -17.59
N GLY A 14 -10.93 -30.64 -16.85
CA GLY A 14 -10.52 -29.30 -17.24
C GLY A 14 -9.02 -29.06 -17.01
N ASP A 15 -8.37 -28.30 -17.91
CA ASP A 15 -7.00 -27.86 -17.73
C ASP A 15 -6.93 -26.72 -16.69
N GLY A 16 -6.42 -27.01 -15.50
CA GLY A 16 -6.25 -26.06 -14.39
C GLY A 16 -5.38 -24.83 -14.71
N LYS A 17 -4.61 -24.86 -15.81
CA LYS A 17 -3.80 -23.73 -16.28
C LYS A 17 -4.53 -22.84 -17.28
N ASN A 18 -5.58 -23.34 -17.92
CA ASN A 18 -6.31 -22.60 -18.95
C ASN A 18 -7.40 -21.69 -18.37
N LYS A 19 -6.96 -20.61 -17.71
CA LYS A 19 -7.84 -19.60 -17.12
C LYS A 19 -8.65 -18.82 -18.16
N MET A 20 -8.16 -18.72 -19.38
CA MET A 20 -8.91 -18.01 -20.44
C MET A 20 -10.17 -18.77 -20.83
N LEU A 21 -10.13 -20.10 -20.87
CA LEU A 21 -11.26 -20.95 -21.23
C LEU A 21 -12.19 -21.23 -20.04
N LEU A 22 -11.61 -21.59 -18.88
CA LEU A 22 -12.37 -22.05 -17.71
C LEU A 22 -12.65 -20.94 -16.69
N GLY A 23 -12.12 -19.74 -16.91
CA GLY A 23 -12.06 -18.70 -15.89
C GLY A 23 -11.08 -19.06 -14.76
N GLY A 24 -10.67 -18.08 -13.98
CA GLY A 24 -9.74 -18.32 -12.87
C GLY A 24 -10.27 -19.28 -11.82
N LYS A 25 -11.58 -19.15 -11.48
CA LYS A 25 -12.23 -20.03 -10.49
C LYS A 25 -12.42 -21.45 -11.02
N GLY A 26 -12.86 -21.63 -12.26
CA GLY A 26 -13.07 -22.94 -12.85
C GLY A 26 -11.76 -23.70 -13.04
N ALA A 27 -10.73 -23.04 -13.58
CA ALA A 27 -9.39 -23.61 -13.70
C ALA A 27 -8.83 -24.06 -12.33
N ASN A 28 -9.00 -23.25 -11.31
CA ASN A 28 -8.54 -23.56 -9.96
C ASN A 28 -9.33 -24.76 -9.34
N LEU A 29 -10.65 -24.84 -9.54
CA LEU A 29 -11.45 -25.99 -9.11
C LEU A 29 -11.02 -27.29 -9.80
N CYS A 30 -10.68 -27.22 -11.09
CA CYS A 30 -10.13 -28.37 -11.82
C CYS A 30 -8.77 -28.78 -11.25
N GLU A 31 -7.86 -27.84 -11.04
CA GLU A 31 -6.55 -28.11 -10.48
C GLU A 31 -6.63 -28.71 -9.09
N MET A 32 -7.43 -28.13 -8.18
CA MET A 32 -7.67 -28.64 -6.83
C MET A 32 -8.22 -30.07 -6.83
N THR A 33 -9.17 -30.36 -7.74
CA THR A 33 -9.75 -31.72 -7.88
C THR A 33 -8.70 -32.72 -8.34
N GLN A 34 -7.87 -32.35 -9.33
CA GLN A 34 -6.86 -33.23 -9.92
C GLN A 34 -5.69 -33.52 -8.97
N ILE A 35 -5.35 -32.61 -8.08
CA ILE A 35 -4.36 -32.86 -7.01
C ILE A 35 -4.95 -33.63 -5.81
N GLY A 36 -6.20 -34.06 -5.90
CA GLY A 36 -6.85 -34.91 -4.91
C GLY A 36 -7.39 -34.21 -3.68
N LEU A 37 -7.63 -32.90 -3.76
CA LEU A 37 -8.37 -32.19 -2.70
C LEU A 37 -9.84 -32.57 -2.76
N ASN A 38 -10.48 -32.59 -1.59
CA ASN A 38 -11.92 -32.82 -1.50
C ASN A 38 -12.68 -31.56 -1.90
N VAL A 39 -12.91 -31.39 -3.20
CA VAL A 39 -13.68 -30.31 -3.80
C VAL A 39 -15.12 -30.77 -3.99
N PRO A 40 -16.15 -29.95 -3.71
CA PRO A 40 -17.51 -30.31 -4.07
C PRO A 40 -17.62 -30.63 -5.56
N PRO A 41 -18.15 -31.81 -5.95
CA PRO A 41 -18.23 -32.18 -7.35
C PRO A 41 -18.97 -31.16 -8.20
N GLY A 42 -18.48 -30.96 -9.44
CA GLY A 42 -19.06 -29.94 -10.32
C GLY A 42 -18.48 -29.97 -11.73
N PHE A 43 -18.87 -28.96 -12.48
CA PHE A 43 -18.37 -28.72 -13.84
C PHE A 43 -18.31 -27.22 -14.15
N THR A 44 -17.52 -26.86 -15.14
CA THR A 44 -17.37 -25.51 -15.65
C THR A 44 -17.94 -25.39 -17.05
N ILE A 45 -18.81 -24.43 -17.30
CA ILE A 45 -19.25 -23.96 -18.61
C ILE A 45 -18.28 -22.83 -19.02
N THR A 46 -17.72 -22.94 -20.24
CA THR A 46 -16.58 -22.13 -20.68
C THR A 46 -16.93 -20.67 -20.93
N THR A 47 -15.87 -19.82 -20.97
CA THR A 47 -15.97 -18.44 -21.44
C THR A 47 -16.43 -18.33 -22.89
N GLU A 48 -16.10 -19.31 -23.72
CA GLU A 48 -16.54 -19.38 -25.13
C GLU A 48 -18.07 -19.52 -25.23
N ALA A 49 -18.68 -20.35 -24.37
CA ALA A 49 -20.13 -20.44 -24.27
C ALA A 49 -20.76 -19.09 -23.84
N CYS A 50 -20.10 -18.36 -22.96
CA CYS A 50 -20.53 -17.01 -22.57
C CYS A 50 -20.53 -16.05 -23.77
N LEU A 51 -19.44 -16.03 -24.55
CA LEU A 51 -19.34 -15.17 -25.72
C LEU A 51 -20.42 -15.50 -26.77
N ALA A 52 -20.61 -16.78 -27.06
CA ALA A 52 -21.66 -17.22 -27.97
C ALA A 52 -23.07 -16.85 -27.47
N TYR A 53 -23.31 -16.92 -26.15
CA TYR A 53 -24.56 -16.46 -25.54
C TYR A 53 -24.74 -14.94 -25.69
N LEU A 54 -23.71 -14.16 -25.42
CA LEU A 54 -23.79 -12.69 -25.46
C LEU A 54 -24.01 -12.16 -26.88
N GLU A 55 -23.58 -12.89 -27.92
CA GLU A 55 -23.82 -12.55 -29.32
C GLU A 55 -25.29 -12.73 -29.72
N ARG A 56 -25.95 -13.78 -29.23
CA ARG A 56 -27.28 -14.20 -29.68
C ARG A 56 -28.38 -13.99 -28.63
N ASN A 57 -27.99 -13.70 -27.39
CA ASN A 57 -28.85 -13.65 -26.19
C ASN A 57 -29.67 -14.96 -26.00
N GLN A 58 -29.07 -16.09 -26.40
CA GLN A 58 -29.61 -17.43 -26.28
C GLN A 58 -28.48 -18.41 -26.02
N LEU A 59 -28.74 -19.45 -25.23
CA LEU A 59 -27.76 -20.49 -25.01
C LEU A 59 -27.38 -21.17 -26.33
N PRO A 60 -26.09 -21.51 -26.54
CA PRO A 60 -25.66 -22.28 -27.71
C PRO A 60 -26.49 -23.58 -27.85
N GLU A 61 -26.75 -23.95 -29.10
CA GLU A 61 -27.50 -25.17 -29.42
C GLU A 61 -26.81 -26.42 -28.81
N GLY A 62 -27.57 -27.29 -28.14
CA GLY A 62 -27.06 -28.48 -27.48
C GLY A 62 -26.47 -28.24 -26.08
N LEU A 63 -26.19 -26.98 -25.68
CA LEU A 63 -25.57 -26.71 -24.39
C LEU A 63 -26.44 -27.14 -23.21
N MET A 64 -27.76 -26.98 -23.29
CA MET A 64 -28.65 -27.39 -22.20
C MET A 64 -28.76 -28.90 -22.05
N GLU A 65 -28.69 -29.65 -23.15
CA GLU A 65 -28.61 -31.13 -23.16
C GLU A 65 -27.30 -31.58 -22.49
N ASP A 66 -26.17 -30.94 -22.79
CA ASP A 66 -24.89 -31.23 -22.16
C ASP A 66 -24.94 -30.92 -20.65
N ILE A 67 -25.55 -29.80 -20.26
CA ILE A 67 -25.74 -29.43 -18.84
C ILE A 67 -26.55 -30.53 -18.13
N LYS A 68 -27.66 -31.00 -18.72
CA LYS A 68 -28.47 -32.10 -18.16
C LYS A 68 -27.68 -33.40 -18.02
N ALA A 69 -26.83 -33.72 -18.98
CA ALA A 69 -25.97 -34.91 -18.92
C ALA A 69 -24.94 -34.78 -17.77
N ARG A 70 -24.36 -33.58 -17.57
CA ARG A 70 -23.45 -33.34 -16.45
C ARG A 70 -24.15 -33.35 -15.09
N ILE A 71 -25.36 -32.83 -14.97
CA ILE A 71 -26.16 -32.95 -13.75
C ILE A 71 -26.43 -34.43 -13.43
N LYS A 72 -26.80 -35.27 -14.42
CA LYS A 72 -26.97 -36.74 -14.19
C LYS A 72 -25.67 -37.40 -13.73
N ALA A 73 -24.53 -36.98 -14.22
CA ALA A 73 -23.24 -37.46 -13.71
C ALA A 73 -23.00 -37.05 -12.25
N LEU A 74 -23.36 -35.83 -11.86
CA LEU A 74 -23.30 -35.36 -10.48
C LEU A 74 -24.26 -36.15 -9.56
N GLU A 75 -25.49 -36.44 -10.02
CA GLU A 75 -26.46 -37.28 -9.29
C GLU A 75 -25.86 -38.67 -8.97
N LYS A 76 -25.24 -39.29 -9.99
CA LYS A 76 -24.59 -40.60 -9.80
C LYS A 76 -23.41 -40.53 -8.83
N LYS A 77 -22.61 -39.45 -8.89
CA LYS A 77 -21.43 -39.27 -8.04
C LYS A 77 -21.79 -38.97 -6.59
N THR A 78 -22.85 -38.21 -6.37
CA THR A 78 -23.26 -37.75 -5.03
C THR A 78 -24.31 -38.62 -4.38
N GLY A 79 -25.01 -39.49 -5.13
CA GLY A 79 -26.17 -40.24 -4.68
C GLY A 79 -27.40 -39.37 -4.39
N LYS A 80 -27.39 -38.09 -4.83
CA LYS A 80 -28.49 -37.13 -4.67
C LYS A 80 -29.20 -36.91 -6.00
N GLY A 81 -30.48 -36.51 -6.00
CA GLY A 81 -31.25 -36.26 -7.25
C GLY A 81 -31.61 -34.79 -7.43
N PHE A 82 -31.38 -34.25 -8.62
CA PHE A 82 -31.72 -32.88 -8.96
C PHE A 82 -33.22 -32.75 -9.19
N GLY A 83 -33.90 -32.10 -8.23
CA GLY A 83 -35.36 -32.06 -8.17
C GLY A 83 -35.99 -33.21 -7.34
N SER A 84 -35.19 -34.10 -6.72
CA SER A 84 -35.68 -35.18 -5.89
C SER A 84 -36.31 -34.66 -4.59
N ALA A 85 -37.53 -35.16 -4.28
CA ALA A 85 -38.22 -34.86 -3.04
C ALA A 85 -37.69 -35.65 -1.82
N GLU A 86 -36.83 -36.63 -2.02
CA GLU A 86 -36.31 -37.47 -0.95
C GLU A 86 -34.87 -37.12 -0.55
N ASN A 87 -33.98 -36.98 -1.54
CA ASN A 87 -32.56 -36.66 -1.36
C ASN A 87 -32.14 -35.64 -2.40
N PRO A 88 -32.43 -34.33 -2.21
CA PRO A 88 -32.25 -33.32 -3.22
C PRO A 88 -30.77 -32.99 -3.46
N LEU A 89 -30.37 -32.98 -4.73
CA LEU A 89 -29.14 -32.37 -5.19
C LEU A 89 -29.38 -30.86 -5.35
N LEU A 90 -28.67 -30.05 -4.61
CA LEU A 90 -28.65 -28.61 -4.79
C LEU A 90 -27.29 -28.17 -5.34
N VAL A 91 -27.29 -27.15 -6.16
CA VAL A 91 -26.06 -26.64 -6.78
C VAL A 91 -25.92 -25.12 -6.59
N SER A 92 -24.68 -24.65 -6.62
CA SER A 92 -24.36 -23.24 -6.77
C SER A 92 -23.96 -22.95 -8.23
N VAL A 93 -24.34 -21.79 -8.73
CA VAL A 93 -23.97 -21.30 -10.06
C VAL A 93 -23.15 -20.04 -9.85
N ARG A 94 -21.87 -20.12 -10.15
CA ARG A 94 -20.87 -19.09 -9.81
C ARG A 94 -20.15 -18.59 -11.05
N SER A 95 -19.97 -17.27 -11.18
CA SER A 95 -19.13 -16.66 -12.20
C SER A 95 -17.64 -16.94 -11.97
N GLY A 96 -16.86 -16.92 -13.05
CA GLY A 96 -15.40 -17.05 -13.00
C GLY A 96 -14.76 -16.45 -14.25
N SER A 97 -14.19 -15.28 -14.17
CA SER A 97 -13.36 -14.68 -15.25
C SER A 97 -11.90 -15.05 -15.09
N ALA A 98 -11.11 -14.99 -16.16
CA ALA A 98 -9.66 -15.24 -16.13
C ALA A 98 -8.95 -14.32 -15.12
N MET A 99 -9.36 -13.05 -15.04
CA MET A 99 -8.93 -12.10 -14.02
C MET A 99 -9.96 -12.03 -12.89
N SER A 100 -9.48 -12.03 -11.64
CA SER A 100 -10.35 -11.90 -10.47
C SER A 100 -10.96 -10.50 -10.41
N MET A 101 -12.28 -10.42 -10.34
CA MET A 101 -13.06 -9.19 -10.19
C MET A 101 -14.01 -9.34 -8.98
N PRO A 102 -13.51 -9.17 -7.73
CA PRO A 102 -14.28 -9.47 -6.51
C PRO A 102 -15.55 -8.63 -6.42
N GLY A 103 -16.71 -9.29 -6.21
CA GLY A 103 -18.01 -8.63 -6.05
C GLY A 103 -18.61 -8.02 -7.32
N MET A 104 -17.93 -8.14 -8.48
CA MET A 104 -18.40 -7.51 -9.73
C MET A 104 -19.36 -8.39 -10.52
N MET A 105 -19.32 -9.69 -10.32
CA MET A 105 -20.16 -10.67 -11.02
C MET A 105 -20.95 -11.52 -10.03
N ASP A 106 -22.04 -12.11 -10.50
CA ASP A 106 -23.06 -12.69 -9.66
C ASP A 106 -22.82 -14.17 -9.33
N THR A 107 -23.42 -14.63 -8.23
CA THR A 107 -23.41 -16.02 -7.74
C THR A 107 -24.82 -16.35 -7.25
N ILE A 108 -25.36 -17.50 -7.64
CA ILE A 108 -26.65 -18.03 -7.15
C ILE A 108 -26.38 -19.31 -6.38
N LEU A 109 -26.85 -19.36 -5.13
CA LEU A 109 -26.70 -20.50 -4.23
C LEU A 109 -28.05 -21.26 -4.07
N ASN A 110 -28.00 -22.49 -3.62
CA ASN A 110 -29.15 -23.31 -3.30
C ASN A 110 -30.10 -23.58 -4.50
N LEU A 111 -29.59 -23.52 -5.72
CA LEU A 111 -30.36 -23.74 -6.94
C LEU A 111 -30.80 -25.22 -6.98
N GLY A 112 -32.04 -25.47 -7.37
CA GLY A 112 -32.72 -26.76 -7.33
C GLY A 112 -33.75 -26.86 -6.20
N LEU A 113 -33.80 -25.84 -5.30
CA LEU A 113 -34.89 -25.78 -4.32
C LEU A 113 -36.22 -25.43 -4.98
N ASN A 114 -37.23 -26.15 -4.58
CA ASN A 114 -38.67 -25.90 -4.79
C ASN A 114 -39.45 -26.47 -3.60
N LYS A 115 -40.77 -26.41 -3.61
CA LYS A 115 -41.58 -26.91 -2.46
C LYS A 115 -41.35 -28.39 -2.18
N ALA A 116 -41.16 -29.24 -3.18
CA ALA A 116 -40.93 -30.66 -3.03
C ALA A 116 -39.54 -30.96 -2.51
N THR A 117 -38.51 -30.37 -3.08
CA THR A 117 -37.11 -30.55 -2.67
C THR A 117 -36.83 -29.95 -1.28
N LEU A 118 -37.50 -28.84 -0.91
CA LEU A 118 -37.47 -28.26 0.42
C LEU A 118 -37.99 -29.26 1.49
N ALA A 119 -39.12 -29.91 1.21
CA ALA A 119 -39.64 -30.93 2.12
C ALA A 119 -38.65 -32.10 2.34
N GLY A 120 -37.99 -32.54 1.25
CA GLY A 120 -36.93 -33.54 1.32
C GLY A 120 -35.72 -33.08 2.13
N LEU A 121 -35.27 -31.85 1.92
CA LEU A 121 -34.13 -31.26 2.64
C LEU A 121 -34.43 -31.16 4.16
N ILE A 122 -35.63 -30.73 4.53
CA ILE A 122 -36.08 -30.67 5.93
C ILE A 122 -36.12 -32.06 6.55
N LYS A 123 -36.63 -33.04 5.84
CA LYS A 123 -36.69 -34.43 6.30
C LYS A 123 -35.28 -35.01 6.52
N LEU A 124 -34.36 -34.79 5.60
CA LEU A 124 -32.98 -35.26 5.68
C LEU A 124 -32.17 -34.64 6.82
N THR A 125 -32.39 -33.33 7.06
CA THR A 125 -31.64 -32.61 8.07
C THR A 125 -32.27 -32.63 9.45
N GLY A 126 -33.57 -32.95 9.54
CA GLY A 126 -34.34 -32.81 10.78
C GLY A 126 -34.45 -31.35 11.25
N ASN A 127 -34.10 -30.39 10.41
CA ASN A 127 -34.00 -28.98 10.77
C ASN A 127 -34.86 -28.10 9.86
N PRO A 128 -36.15 -27.88 10.23
CA PRO A 128 -37.03 -27.02 9.42
C PRO A 128 -36.54 -25.59 9.28
N ARG A 129 -35.90 -25.04 10.33
CA ARG A 129 -35.37 -23.68 10.27
C ARG A 129 -34.30 -23.53 9.18
N PHE A 130 -33.36 -24.48 9.13
CA PHE A 130 -32.34 -24.52 8.07
C PHE A 130 -32.95 -24.58 6.66
N GLY A 131 -33.92 -25.49 6.47
CA GLY A 131 -34.57 -25.64 5.17
C GLY A 131 -35.26 -24.35 4.70
N TYR A 132 -36.05 -23.71 5.55
CA TYR A 132 -36.75 -22.48 5.21
C TYR A 132 -35.79 -21.27 5.05
N ASP A 133 -34.68 -21.21 5.81
CA ASP A 133 -33.67 -20.18 5.61
C ASP A 133 -32.95 -20.34 4.26
N ALA A 134 -32.58 -21.57 3.89
CA ALA A 134 -32.01 -21.87 2.58
C ALA A 134 -32.98 -21.52 1.44
N TRP A 135 -34.29 -21.79 1.62
CA TRP A 135 -35.33 -21.51 0.65
C TRP A 135 -35.54 -19.99 0.46
N ARG A 136 -35.70 -19.21 1.54
CA ARG A 136 -35.88 -17.77 1.42
C ARG A 136 -34.64 -17.10 0.83
N ARG A 137 -33.40 -17.51 1.20
CA ARG A 137 -32.15 -17.00 0.62
C ARG A 137 -32.08 -17.28 -0.88
N PHE A 138 -32.50 -18.48 -1.30
CA PHE A 138 -32.53 -18.82 -2.73
C PHE A 138 -33.51 -17.96 -3.49
N ILE A 139 -34.74 -17.77 -3.01
CA ILE A 139 -35.73 -16.89 -3.69
C ILE A 139 -35.21 -15.46 -3.81
N GLN A 140 -34.61 -14.91 -2.74
CA GLN A 140 -34.02 -13.57 -2.75
C GLN A 140 -32.90 -13.45 -3.79
N LEU A 141 -31.90 -14.33 -3.72
CA LEU A 141 -30.76 -14.30 -4.64
C LEU A 141 -31.20 -14.50 -6.10
N PHE A 142 -32.06 -15.47 -6.34
CA PHE A 142 -32.56 -15.75 -7.68
C PHE A 142 -33.42 -14.59 -8.22
N GLY A 143 -34.30 -14.04 -7.39
CA GLY A 143 -35.10 -12.87 -7.73
C GLY A 143 -34.28 -11.66 -8.09
N LYS A 144 -33.26 -11.35 -7.27
CA LYS A 144 -32.34 -10.24 -7.50
C LYS A 144 -31.48 -10.42 -8.75
N ILE A 145 -30.82 -11.59 -8.89
CA ILE A 145 -29.78 -11.82 -9.89
C ILE A 145 -30.38 -12.29 -11.22
N ALA A 146 -31.25 -13.28 -11.17
CA ALA A 146 -31.77 -13.94 -12.36
C ALA A 146 -33.01 -13.25 -12.94
N LEU A 147 -33.80 -12.58 -12.10
CA LEU A 147 -35.05 -11.94 -12.49
C LEU A 147 -35.02 -10.41 -12.38
N ASN A 148 -33.88 -9.83 -12.01
CA ASN A 148 -33.64 -8.37 -11.89
C ASN A 148 -34.66 -7.64 -10.98
N VAL A 149 -35.12 -8.30 -9.92
CA VAL A 149 -35.96 -7.67 -8.89
C VAL A 149 -35.09 -6.89 -7.93
N ASP A 150 -35.44 -5.63 -7.65
CA ASP A 150 -34.69 -4.76 -6.75
C ASP A 150 -34.64 -5.35 -5.33
N ASP A 151 -33.44 -5.52 -4.78
CA ASP A 151 -33.16 -6.12 -3.47
C ASP A 151 -33.89 -5.42 -2.32
N ARG A 152 -34.14 -4.11 -2.45
CA ARG A 152 -34.88 -3.30 -1.46
C ARG A 152 -36.23 -3.88 -1.08
N HIS A 153 -36.93 -4.51 -2.02
CA HIS A 153 -38.23 -5.12 -1.73
C HIS A 153 -38.11 -6.33 -0.78
N PHE A 154 -37.06 -7.13 -0.92
CA PHE A 154 -36.77 -8.25 -0.05
C PHE A 154 -36.30 -7.76 1.33
N ASP A 155 -35.44 -6.75 1.37
CA ASP A 155 -34.95 -6.15 2.61
C ASP A 155 -36.09 -5.52 3.43
N GLU A 156 -37.00 -4.78 2.78
CA GLU A 156 -38.19 -4.21 3.44
C GLU A 156 -39.05 -5.28 4.08
N ALA A 157 -39.30 -6.40 3.38
CA ALA A 157 -40.09 -7.52 3.90
C ALA A 157 -39.36 -8.21 5.06
N MET A 158 -38.03 -8.41 4.96
CA MET A 158 -37.20 -8.95 6.04
C MET A 158 -37.27 -8.05 7.28
N HIS A 159 -37.08 -6.74 7.13
CA HIS A 159 -37.16 -5.78 8.23
C HIS A 159 -38.55 -5.74 8.85
N ALA A 160 -39.62 -5.82 8.04
CA ALA A 160 -41.00 -5.88 8.54
C ALA A 160 -41.24 -7.14 9.38
N MET A 161 -40.74 -8.30 8.92
CA MET A 161 -40.83 -9.55 9.66
C MET A 161 -40.09 -9.48 11.01
N LYS A 162 -38.85 -8.98 11.02
CA LYS A 162 -38.09 -8.83 12.24
C LYS A 162 -38.80 -7.93 13.25
N ARG A 163 -39.36 -6.80 12.81
CA ARG A 163 -40.15 -5.91 13.70
C ARG A 163 -41.41 -6.59 14.22
N LYS A 164 -42.12 -7.36 13.38
CA LYS A 164 -43.35 -8.07 13.73
C LYS A 164 -43.11 -9.05 14.86
N VAL A 165 -41.95 -9.75 14.87
CA VAL A 165 -41.67 -10.84 15.83
C VAL A 165 -40.65 -10.45 16.91
N GLY A 166 -40.13 -9.20 16.92
CA GLY A 166 -39.17 -8.73 17.91
C GLY A 166 -37.76 -9.34 17.75
N ALA A 167 -37.40 -9.82 16.54
CA ALA A 167 -36.10 -10.40 16.29
C ALA A 167 -35.06 -9.32 16.00
N ALA A 168 -33.88 -9.39 16.65
CA ALA A 168 -32.76 -8.47 16.40
C ALA A 168 -31.95 -8.89 15.15
N GLN A 169 -31.75 -10.20 14.98
CA GLN A 169 -30.95 -10.77 13.91
C GLN A 169 -31.73 -11.84 13.12
N ASP A 170 -31.23 -12.17 11.92
CA ASP A 170 -31.84 -13.24 11.07
C ASP A 170 -31.85 -14.59 11.80
N ILE A 171 -30.85 -14.84 12.65
CA ILE A 171 -30.76 -16.11 13.39
C ILE A 171 -31.87 -16.28 14.43
N ASP A 172 -32.49 -15.19 14.88
CA ASP A 172 -33.59 -15.22 15.87
C ASP A 172 -34.92 -15.60 15.21
N LEU A 173 -35.01 -15.61 13.88
CA LEU A 173 -36.22 -16.00 13.16
C LEU A 173 -36.41 -17.52 13.23
N LYS A 174 -37.61 -17.93 13.63
CA LYS A 174 -38.03 -19.34 13.69
C LYS A 174 -38.42 -19.85 12.30
N ALA A 175 -38.55 -21.18 12.16
CA ALA A 175 -38.94 -21.83 10.91
C ALA A 175 -40.24 -21.27 10.31
N GLU A 176 -41.25 -21.01 11.15
CA GLU A 176 -42.54 -20.44 10.76
C GLU A 176 -42.41 -19.06 10.12
N HIS A 177 -41.56 -18.19 10.75
CA HIS A 177 -41.30 -16.82 10.25
C HIS A 177 -40.57 -16.86 8.92
N LEU A 178 -39.60 -17.77 8.77
CA LEU A 178 -38.86 -17.94 7.52
C LEU A 178 -39.71 -18.52 6.39
N SER A 179 -40.65 -19.41 6.72
CA SER A 179 -41.65 -19.93 5.76
C SER A 179 -42.56 -18.82 5.26
N GLU A 180 -43.15 -18.02 6.18
CA GLU A 180 -44.01 -16.89 5.83
C GLU A 180 -43.24 -15.86 4.96
N LEU A 181 -41.97 -15.61 5.31
CA LEU A 181 -41.10 -14.68 4.57
C LEU A 181 -40.78 -15.19 3.17
N ALA A 182 -40.51 -16.49 3.01
CA ALA A 182 -40.27 -17.09 1.69
C ALA A 182 -41.51 -16.97 0.77
N ASP A 183 -42.71 -17.15 1.31
CA ASP A 183 -43.98 -16.95 0.56
C ASP A 183 -44.14 -15.47 0.16
N GLN A 184 -43.79 -14.53 1.05
CA GLN A 184 -43.78 -13.09 0.72
C GLN A 184 -42.78 -12.76 -0.40
N PHE A 185 -41.58 -13.34 -0.36
CA PHE A 185 -40.57 -13.15 -1.40
C PHE A 185 -41.03 -13.72 -2.75
N ALA A 186 -41.65 -14.89 -2.78
CA ALA A 186 -42.21 -15.45 -4.01
C ALA A 186 -43.31 -14.53 -4.60
N LYS A 187 -44.16 -13.96 -3.72
CA LYS A 187 -45.21 -13.00 -4.15
C LYS A 187 -44.63 -11.67 -4.65
N ILE A 188 -43.52 -11.19 -4.06
CA ILE A 188 -42.80 -10.00 -4.56
C ILE A 188 -42.30 -10.27 -5.96
N ILE A 189 -41.69 -11.42 -6.24
CA ILE A 189 -41.23 -11.80 -7.58
C ILE A 189 -42.42 -11.81 -8.57
N GLU A 190 -43.48 -12.53 -8.23
CA GLU A 190 -44.68 -12.59 -9.11
C GLU A 190 -45.24 -11.19 -9.42
N THR A 191 -45.34 -10.33 -8.42
CA THR A 191 -45.85 -8.99 -8.56
C THR A 191 -44.94 -8.11 -9.44
N ARG A 192 -43.61 -8.27 -9.35
CA ARG A 192 -42.65 -7.44 -10.06
C ARG A 192 -42.35 -7.93 -11.47
N THR A 193 -42.39 -9.25 -11.68
CA THR A 193 -42.07 -9.86 -12.98
C THR A 193 -43.26 -10.26 -13.80
N GLY A 194 -44.48 -10.31 -13.21
CA GLY A 194 -45.68 -10.84 -13.82
C GLY A 194 -45.73 -12.35 -14.01
N LYS A 195 -44.74 -13.06 -13.45
CA LYS A 195 -44.59 -14.53 -13.54
C LYS A 195 -44.29 -15.13 -12.16
N PRO A 196 -44.86 -16.31 -11.87
CA PRO A 196 -44.52 -17.03 -10.60
C PRO A 196 -43.06 -17.43 -10.57
N PHE A 197 -42.53 -17.67 -9.35
CA PHE A 197 -41.19 -18.21 -9.17
C PHE A 197 -41.09 -19.59 -9.86
N PRO A 198 -40.00 -19.85 -10.67
CA PRO A 198 -39.87 -21.10 -11.41
C PRO A 198 -39.66 -22.28 -10.46
N GLU A 199 -40.50 -23.33 -10.57
CA GLU A 199 -40.41 -24.54 -9.73
C GLU A 199 -39.61 -25.67 -10.38
N ASP A 200 -39.40 -25.68 -11.70
CA ASP A 200 -38.56 -26.66 -12.40
C ASP A 200 -37.07 -26.34 -12.18
N PRO A 201 -36.30 -27.24 -11.53
CA PRO A 201 -34.87 -27.02 -11.29
C PRO A 201 -34.03 -26.82 -12.57
N TYR A 202 -34.37 -27.44 -13.68
CA TYR A 202 -33.67 -27.25 -14.96
C TYR A 202 -33.98 -25.90 -15.57
N GLN A 203 -35.21 -25.40 -15.44
CA GLN A 203 -35.55 -24.04 -15.84
C GLN A 203 -34.84 -23.01 -14.98
N GLN A 204 -34.73 -23.23 -13.65
CA GLN A 204 -33.94 -22.41 -12.76
C GLN A 204 -32.47 -22.35 -13.22
N LEU A 205 -31.90 -23.52 -13.58
CA LEU A 205 -30.50 -23.63 -14.00
C LEU A 205 -30.23 -22.89 -15.32
N GLU A 206 -31.11 -23.02 -16.30
CA GLU A 206 -31.03 -22.30 -17.57
C GLU A 206 -31.06 -20.78 -17.37
N ILE A 207 -32.01 -20.28 -16.60
CA ILE A 207 -32.12 -18.85 -16.28
C ILE A 207 -30.88 -18.36 -15.52
N ALA A 208 -30.37 -19.10 -14.55
CA ALA A 208 -29.20 -18.76 -13.75
C ALA A 208 -27.92 -18.70 -14.57
N VAL A 209 -27.70 -19.63 -15.50
CA VAL A 209 -26.54 -19.61 -16.42
C VAL A 209 -26.58 -18.38 -17.31
N GLY A 210 -27.74 -18.08 -17.89
CA GLY A 210 -27.94 -16.86 -18.70
C GLY A 210 -27.69 -15.58 -17.90
N ALA A 211 -28.19 -15.52 -16.66
CA ALA A 211 -27.99 -14.37 -15.77
C ALA A 211 -26.50 -14.15 -15.45
N VAL A 212 -25.77 -15.22 -15.14
CA VAL A 212 -24.32 -15.14 -14.87
C VAL A 212 -23.56 -14.70 -16.14
N PHE A 213 -23.90 -15.20 -17.33
CA PHE A 213 -23.30 -14.71 -18.57
C PHE A 213 -23.56 -13.22 -18.79
N ASN A 214 -24.78 -12.76 -18.57
CA ASN A 214 -25.16 -11.34 -18.70
C ASN A 214 -24.42 -10.46 -17.69
N SER A 215 -24.05 -10.97 -16.50
CA SER A 215 -23.34 -10.21 -15.48
C SER A 215 -21.95 -9.72 -15.96
N TRP A 216 -21.38 -10.36 -17.00
CA TRP A 216 -20.15 -9.90 -17.66
C TRP A 216 -20.30 -8.48 -18.24
N ASN A 217 -21.44 -8.19 -18.81
CA ASN A 217 -21.74 -6.88 -19.39
C ASN A 217 -22.49 -5.96 -18.41
N GLY A 218 -22.69 -6.40 -17.17
CA GLY A 218 -23.26 -5.58 -16.11
C GLY A 218 -22.38 -4.34 -15.81
N LYS A 219 -23.03 -3.23 -15.46
CA LYS A 219 -22.35 -1.93 -15.23
C LYS A 219 -21.13 -2.08 -14.29
N ARG A 220 -21.28 -2.78 -13.17
CA ARG A 220 -20.18 -3.00 -12.19
C ARG A 220 -18.95 -3.66 -12.83
N ALA A 221 -19.18 -4.72 -13.60
CA ALA A 221 -18.09 -5.47 -14.26
C ALA A 221 -17.44 -4.65 -15.39
N VAL A 222 -18.20 -3.89 -16.14
CA VAL A 222 -17.69 -2.99 -17.20
C VAL A 222 -16.85 -1.86 -16.59
N ASP A 223 -17.35 -1.19 -15.57
CA ASP A 223 -16.64 -0.09 -14.91
C ASP A 223 -15.35 -0.57 -14.26
N TYR A 224 -15.38 -1.74 -13.61
CA TYR A 224 -14.18 -2.36 -13.03
C TYR A 224 -13.11 -2.64 -14.10
N ARG A 225 -13.50 -3.29 -15.22
CA ARG A 225 -12.55 -3.56 -16.31
C ARG A 225 -11.93 -2.29 -16.87
N ARG A 226 -12.73 -1.22 -17.01
CA ARG A 226 -12.25 0.08 -17.48
C ARG A 226 -11.25 0.69 -16.49
N GLN A 227 -11.59 0.70 -15.20
CA GLN A 227 -10.74 1.27 -14.15
C GLN A 227 -9.40 0.57 -14.04
N PHE A 228 -9.39 -0.77 -14.12
CA PHE A 228 -8.17 -1.59 -14.00
C PHE A 228 -7.52 -1.91 -15.35
N ARG A 229 -8.00 -1.32 -16.44
CA ARG A 229 -7.48 -1.49 -17.81
C ARG A 229 -7.36 -2.96 -18.22
N ILE A 230 -8.35 -3.78 -17.82
CA ILE A 230 -8.41 -5.20 -18.19
C ILE A 230 -8.81 -5.31 -19.65
N THR A 231 -7.89 -5.81 -20.49
CA THR A 231 -8.10 -6.01 -21.94
C THR A 231 -8.73 -7.37 -22.23
N LYS A 232 -9.16 -7.59 -23.48
CA LYS A 232 -9.72 -8.88 -23.92
C LYS A 232 -8.70 -10.02 -23.88
N GLU A 233 -7.41 -9.69 -24.03
CA GLU A 233 -6.31 -10.65 -23.93
C GLU A 233 -6.07 -11.09 -22.49
N MET A 234 -6.42 -10.24 -21.50
CA MET A 234 -6.30 -10.56 -20.08
C MET A 234 -7.52 -11.33 -19.56
N ALA A 235 -8.71 -10.99 -20.04
CA ALA A 235 -9.96 -11.66 -19.69
C ALA A 235 -11.02 -11.41 -20.75
N ASN A 236 -11.60 -12.49 -21.29
CA ASN A 236 -12.63 -12.43 -22.32
C ASN A 236 -13.80 -13.33 -21.93
N GLY A 237 -14.89 -12.71 -21.44
CA GLY A 237 -16.06 -13.43 -20.95
C GLY A 237 -15.92 -13.93 -19.51
N THR A 238 -16.99 -14.55 -19.02
CA THR A 238 -17.04 -15.27 -17.76
C THR A 238 -17.42 -16.72 -17.97
N ALA A 239 -16.69 -17.65 -17.32
CA ALA A 239 -17.14 -19.02 -17.19
C ALA A 239 -18.24 -19.13 -16.12
N VAL A 240 -19.02 -20.19 -16.18
CA VAL A 240 -20.00 -20.54 -15.14
C VAL A 240 -19.59 -21.84 -14.48
N ASN A 241 -19.40 -21.80 -13.17
CA ASN A 241 -19.06 -22.97 -12.37
C ASN A 241 -20.33 -23.47 -11.66
N VAL A 242 -20.74 -24.68 -12.00
CA VAL A 242 -21.86 -25.38 -11.34
C VAL A 242 -21.28 -26.40 -10.36
N CYS A 243 -21.44 -26.13 -9.06
CA CYS A 243 -20.85 -26.94 -8.01
C CYS A 243 -21.97 -27.49 -7.09
N THR A 244 -21.85 -28.74 -6.66
CA THR A 244 -22.71 -29.29 -5.61
C THR A 244 -22.64 -28.40 -4.37
N MET A 245 -23.80 -28.07 -3.80
CA MET A 245 -23.85 -27.37 -2.52
C MET A 245 -23.35 -28.25 -1.38
N VAL A 246 -22.53 -27.69 -0.52
CA VAL A 246 -22.12 -28.22 0.77
C VAL A 246 -22.50 -27.20 1.85
N PHE A 247 -22.98 -27.66 2.98
CA PHE A 247 -23.63 -26.82 3.97
C PHE A 247 -22.88 -26.81 5.30
N GLY A 248 -22.33 -25.69 5.68
CA GLY A 248 -21.67 -25.45 6.97
C GLY A 248 -22.67 -25.22 8.13
N ASN A 249 -23.96 -25.11 7.85
CA ASN A 249 -25.02 -24.78 8.82
C ASN A 249 -26.03 -25.91 9.07
N MET A 250 -25.60 -27.17 8.93
CA MET A 250 -26.45 -28.32 9.20
C MET A 250 -26.50 -28.73 10.67
N GLY A 251 -25.57 -28.30 11.49
CA GLY A 251 -25.47 -28.64 12.89
C GLY A 251 -24.09 -28.32 13.47
N ASN A 252 -23.82 -28.80 14.69
CA ASN A 252 -22.57 -28.54 15.38
C ASN A 252 -21.37 -29.34 14.84
N ASP A 253 -21.60 -30.30 13.98
CA ASP A 253 -20.61 -31.09 13.22
C ASP A 253 -20.31 -30.46 11.83
N SER A 254 -20.84 -29.29 11.60
CA SER A 254 -20.74 -28.54 10.34
C SER A 254 -20.23 -27.13 10.62
N GLY A 255 -19.56 -26.53 9.65
CA GLY A 255 -18.96 -25.18 9.79
C GLY A 255 -18.41 -24.66 8.48
N THR A 256 -17.87 -23.46 8.52
CA THR A 256 -17.20 -22.83 7.38
C THR A 256 -16.07 -21.95 7.89
N GLY A 257 -15.06 -21.73 7.06
CA GLY A 257 -13.94 -20.90 7.44
C GLY A 257 -13.06 -20.47 6.27
N VAL A 258 -12.14 -19.61 6.60
CA VAL A 258 -11.10 -19.09 5.69
C VAL A 258 -9.75 -19.25 6.39
N GLY A 259 -8.72 -19.58 5.62
CA GLY A 259 -7.40 -19.78 6.21
C GLY A 259 -6.27 -19.51 5.22
N PHE A 260 -5.11 -19.31 5.79
CA PHE A 260 -3.83 -19.26 5.08
C PHE A 260 -2.99 -20.46 5.51
N THR A 261 -2.22 -21.00 4.58
CA THR A 261 -1.30 -22.09 4.91
C THR A 261 -0.18 -21.65 5.85
N ARG A 262 0.21 -20.37 5.82
CA ARG A 262 1.12 -19.74 6.79
C ARG A 262 0.55 -18.41 7.25
N ASN A 263 0.98 -17.92 8.41
CA ASN A 263 0.55 -16.63 8.92
C ASN A 263 0.98 -15.50 7.95
N PRO A 264 0.04 -14.77 7.33
CA PRO A 264 0.37 -13.74 6.34
C PRO A 264 1.02 -12.49 6.94
N GLY A 265 0.96 -12.34 8.26
CA GLY A 265 1.56 -11.23 9.00
C GLY A 265 2.98 -11.54 9.49
N THR A 266 3.24 -12.77 9.93
CA THR A 266 4.52 -13.17 10.56
C THR A 266 5.37 -14.11 9.69
N GLY A 267 4.76 -14.80 8.73
CA GLY A 267 5.40 -15.84 7.91
C GLY A 267 5.53 -17.19 8.60
N GLU A 268 5.06 -17.35 9.85
CA GLU A 268 5.14 -18.61 10.58
C GLU A 268 4.43 -19.73 9.86
N ASN A 269 5.06 -20.92 9.82
CA ASN A 269 4.48 -22.14 9.24
C ASN A 269 3.41 -22.73 10.17
N LEU A 270 2.31 -22.00 10.32
CA LEU A 270 1.12 -22.36 11.09
C LEU A 270 -0.10 -21.97 10.26
N ILE A 271 -1.09 -22.86 10.21
CA ILE A 271 -2.38 -22.52 9.57
C ILE A 271 -2.99 -21.35 10.33
N TYR A 272 -3.17 -20.25 9.63
CA TYR A 272 -3.71 -19.00 10.17
C TYR A 272 -5.07 -18.72 9.57
N GLY A 273 -6.09 -18.49 10.38
CA GLY A 273 -7.42 -18.19 9.88
C GLY A 273 -8.49 -18.35 10.93
N GLU A 274 -9.72 -18.31 10.46
CA GLU A 274 -10.91 -18.25 11.31
C GLU A 274 -11.99 -19.20 10.79
N TYR A 275 -12.82 -19.73 11.70
CA TYR A 275 -13.97 -20.57 11.37
C TYR A 275 -15.17 -20.28 12.25
N LEU A 276 -16.36 -20.62 11.72
CA LEU A 276 -17.63 -20.60 12.45
C LEU A 276 -18.30 -21.98 12.37
N VAL A 277 -18.71 -22.48 13.52
CA VAL A 277 -19.53 -23.68 13.62
C VAL A 277 -20.98 -23.33 13.31
N ASN A 278 -21.66 -24.22 12.61
CA ASN A 278 -23.08 -24.09 12.22
C ASN A 278 -23.34 -22.73 11.53
N ALA A 279 -22.59 -22.45 10.45
CA ALA A 279 -22.61 -21.20 9.70
C ALA A 279 -22.39 -21.42 8.20
N GLN A 280 -22.87 -20.48 7.38
CA GLN A 280 -22.58 -20.41 5.95
C GLN A 280 -21.41 -19.44 5.71
N GLY A 281 -20.76 -19.54 4.53
CA GLY A 281 -19.61 -18.69 4.17
C GLY A 281 -19.90 -17.21 4.25
N GLU A 282 -21.12 -16.78 3.93
CA GLU A 282 -21.55 -15.39 4.05
C GLU A 282 -21.51 -14.87 5.50
N ASP A 283 -21.78 -15.73 6.48
CA ASP A 283 -21.83 -15.35 7.91
C ASP A 283 -20.43 -15.00 8.45
N VAL A 284 -19.35 -15.60 7.90
CA VAL A 284 -17.95 -15.28 8.23
C VAL A 284 -17.59 -13.89 7.72
N VAL A 285 -17.99 -13.59 6.48
CA VAL A 285 -17.64 -12.34 5.80
C VAL A 285 -18.48 -11.16 6.31
N ALA A 286 -19.75 -11.41 6.64
CA ALA A 286 -20.67 -10.38 7.11
C ALA A 286 -20.39 -9.85 8.52
N GLY A 287 -19.53 -10.53 9.30
CA GLY A 287 -19.16 -10.10 10.66
C GLY A 287 -20.31 -10.15 11.68
N ILE A 288 -21.38 -10.90 11.38
CA ILE A 288 -22.57 -11.02 12.24
C ILE A 288 -22.27 -11.82 13.51
N ARG A 289 -21.36 -12.77 13.42
CA ARG A 289 -20.88 -13.62 14.52
C ARG A 289 -19.37 -13.51 14.62
N THR A 290 -18.83 -13.54 15.84
CA THR A 290 -17.38 -13.56 16.06
C THR A 290 -16.82 -14.94 15.70
N PRO A 291 -15.98 -15.07 14.69
CA PRO A 291 -15.37 -16.34 14.33
C PRO A 291 -14.30 -16.74 15.36
N LYS A 292 -14.04 -18.05 15.44
CA LYS A 292 -12.99 -18.63 16.26
C LYS A 292 -11.70 -18.77 15.45
N PRO A 293 -10.52 -18.58 16.07
CA PRO A 293 -9.24 -18.91 15.44
C PRO A 293 -9.17 -20.40 15.07
N ILE A 294 -8.58 -20.72 13.90
CA ILE A 294 -8.42 -22.14 13.45
C ILE A 294 -7.64 -22.99 14.46
N ALA A 295 -6.73 -22.39 15.23
CA ALA A 295 -6.01 -23.11 16.28
C ALA A 295 -6.92 -23.75 17.34
N GLU A 296 -8.10 -23.17 17.61
CA GLU A 296 -9.08 -23.76 18.54
C GLU A 296 -9.79 -25.01 17.97
N MET A 297 -9.76 -25.19 16.64
CA MET A 297 -10.37 -26.32 15.96
C MET A 297 -9.71 -27.66 16.36
N GLU A 298 -8.46 -27.65 16.78
CA GLU A 298 -7.74 -28.82 17.30
C GLU A 298 -8.49 -29.42 18.50
N GLN A 299 -9.10 -28.58 19.34
CA GLN A 299 -9.88 -29.00 20.51
C GLN A 299 -11.35 -29.23 20.17
N ASP A 300 -11.95 -28.31 19.38
CA ASP A 300 -13.39 -28.35 19.07
C ASP A 300 -13.76 -29.48 18.08
N MET A 301 -12.89 -29.71 17.06
CA MET A 301 -13.13 -30.62 15.94
C MET A 301 -11.82 -31.30 15.49
N PRO A 302 -11.19 -32.17 16.34
CA PRO A 302 -9.83 -32.69 16.11
C PRO A 302 -9.67 -33.45 14.79
N GLU A 303 -10.69 -34.18 14.35
CA GLU A 303 -10.68 -34.93 13.09
C GLU A 303 -10.68 -33.98 11.88
N ILE A 304 -11.41 -32.88 11.96
CA ILE A 304 -11.42 -31.84 10.94
C ILE A 304 -10.08 -31.11 10.91
N TYR A 305 -9.51 -30.79 12.07
CA TYR A 305 -8.21 -30.19 12.16
C TYR A 305 -7.12 -31.05 11.47
N ARG A 306 -7.19 -32.37 11.63
CA ARG A 306 -6.31 -33.30 10.93
C ARG A 306 -6.50 -33.24 9.40
N GLN A 307 -7.74 -33.20 8.91
CA GLN A 307 -8.02 -33.03 7.47
C GLN A 307 -7.51 -31.69 6.98
N LEU A 308 -7.54 -30.65 7.81
CA LEU A 308 -7.02 -29.31 7.48
C LEU A 308 -5.50 -29.30 7.36
N LEU A 309 -4.78 -30.03 8.22
CA LEU A 309 -3.31 -30.21 8.12
C LEU A 309 -2.93 -30.97 6.84
N GLU A 310 -3.72 -31.98 6.44
CA GLU A 310 -3.50 -32.68 5.17
C GLU A 310 -3.73 -31.75 3.96
N LEU A 311 -4.78 -30.94 4.02
CA LEU A 311 -5.07 -29.89 3.02
C LEU A 311 -3.88 -28.90 2.89
N HIS A 312 -3.40 -28.37 4.02
CA HIS A 312 -2.25 -27.48 4.09
C HIS A 312 -1.02 -28.07 3.36
N ASN A 313 -0.64 -29.29 3.72
CA ASN A 313 0.53 -29.94 3.14
C ASN A 313 0.39 -30.16 1.62
N ARG A 314 -0.80 -30.54 1.16
CA ARG A 314 -1.07 -30.72 -0.28
C ARG A 314 -0.98 -29.40 -1.05
N LEU A 315 -1.56 -28.35 -0.49
CA LEU A 315 -1.57 -27.01 -1.11
C LEU A 315 -0.14 -26.49 -1.29
N GLU A 316 0.67 -26.45 -0.23
CA GLU A 316 2.04 -25.93 -0.32
C GLU A 316 2.96 -26.79 -1.19
N THR A 317 2.83 -28.13 -1.12
CA THR A 317 3.64 -29.04 -1.95
C THR A 317 3.32 -28.86 -3.44
N HIS A 318 2.05 -28.65 -3.79
CA HIS A 318 1.65 -28.51 -5.19
C HIS A 318 1.95 -27.10 -5.71
N TYR A 319 1.43 -26.05 -5.06
CA TYR A 319 1.54 -24.67 -5.55
C TYR A 319 2.93 -24.08 -5.32
N LYS A 320 3.69 -24.62 -4.38
CA LYS A 320 5.00 -24.11 -3.96
C LYS A 320 4.95 -22.61 -3.66
N GLU A 321 3.85 -22.23 -2.99
CA GLU A 321 3.52 -20.88 -2.57
C GLU A 321 2.52 -20.93 -1.41
N VAL A 322 2.56 -19.94 -0.54
CA VAL A 322 1.58 -19.77 0.53
C VAL A 322 0.20 -19.58 -0.10
N GLN A 323 -0.77 -20.34 0.39
CA GLN A 323 -2.14 -20.31 -0.13
C GLN A 323 -3.11 -19.70 0.88
N ASP A 324 -4.01 -18.88 0.38
CA ASP A 324 -5.27 -18.43 0.98
C ASP A 324 -6.34 -19.38 0.49
N PHE A 325 -7.12 -20.01 1.39
CA PHE A 325 -8.13 -20.98 1.03
C PHE A 325 -9.43 -20.80 1.80
N GLU A 326 -10.53 -21.16 1.16
CA GLU A 326 -11.88 -21.19 1.73
C GLU A 326 -12.33 -22.63 1.89
N PHE A 327 -12.95 -22.98 3.01
CA PHE A 327 -13.41 -24.32 3.28
C PHE A 327 -14.79 -24.36 3.94
N THR A 328 -15.48 -25.48 3.76
CA THR A 328 -16.75 -25.81 4.44
C THR A 328 -16.68 -27.22 5.01
N ILE A 329 -17.21 -27.41 6.19
CA ILE A 329 -17.33 -28.67 6.86
C ILE A 329 -18.82 -29.08 6.82
N GLU A 330 -19.13 -30.18 6.17
CA GLU A 330 -20.47 -30.76 6.15
C GLU A 330 -20.44 -32.08 6.85
N ARG A 331 -21.09 -32.19 8.03
CA ARG A 331 -21.21 -33.44 8.81
C ARG A 331 -19.87 -34.18 8.98
N GLY A 332 -18.87 -33.49 9.49
CA GLY A 332 -17.55 -34.06 9.75
C GLY A 332 -16.65 -34.26 8.51
N THR A 333 -17.05 -33.79 7.34
CA THR A 333 -16.25 -33.85 6.12
C THR A 333 -15.83 -32.47 5.68
N LEU A 334 -14.52 -32.26 5.52
CA LEU A 334 -13.94 -31.00 5.05
C LEU A 334 -13.97 -30.94 3.51
N TYR A 335 -14.46 -29.83 2.97
CA TYR A 335 -14.43 -29.50 1.55
C TYR A 335 -13.64 -28.21 1.32
N CYS A 336 -12.71 -28.22 0.35
CA CYS A 336 -12.02 -27.03 -0.11
C CYS A 336 -12.82 -26.37 -1.24
N LEU A 337 -13.22 -25.11 -1.06
CA LEU A 337 -14.07 -24.39 -2.00
C LEU A 337 -13.29 -23.54 -2.98
N GLN A 338 -12.16 -22.98 -2.55
CA GLN A 338 -11.33 -22.08 -3.35
C GLN A 338 -9.94 -21.98 -2.75
N THR A 339 -8.93 -21.78 -3.60
CA THR A 339 -7.57 -21.40 -3.19
C THR A 339 -7.06 -20.23 -4.02
N ARG A 340 -6.12 -19.49 -3.44
CA ARG A 340 -5.42 -18.36 -4.09
C ARG A 340 -4.02 -18.27 -3.50
N ASN A 341 -3.08 -17.68 -4.25
CA ASN A 341 -1.80 -17.29 -3.65
C ASN A 341 -2.05 -16.28 -2.52
N GLY A 342 -1.53 -16.57 -1.35
CA GLY A 342 -1.71 -15.76 -0.15
C GLY A 342 -1.04 -14.40 -0.28
N LYS A 343 -1.78 -13.33 -0.01
CA LYS A 343 -1.20 -12.00 0.08
C LYS A 343 -0.57 -11.84 1.45
N MET A 344 0.73 -11.61 1.48
CA MET A 344 1.53 -11.45 2.69
C MET A 344 2.10 -10.05 2.81
N ASN A 345 2.41 -9.60 4.01
CA ASN A 345 3.22 -8.41 4.19
C ASN A 345 4.69 -8.67 3.82
N ALA A 346 5.49 -7.61 3.73
CA ALA A 346 6.88 -7.67 3.28
C ALA A 346 7.75 -8.60 4.17
N ALA A 347 7.60 -8.53 5.48
CA ALA A 347 8.38 -9.34 6.43
C ALA A 347 8.04 -10.83 6.31
N ALA A 348 6.74 -11.16 6.24
CA ALA A 348 6.28 -12.53 6.04
C ALA A 348 6.72 -13.10 4.68
N MET A 349 6.71 -12.27 3.62
CA MET A 349 7.17 -12.69 2.29
C MET A 349 8.66 -13.04 2.29
N VAL A 350 9.50 -12.24 2.92
CA VAL A 350 10.94 -12.51 3.07
C VAL A 350 11.15 -13.80 3.87
N ARG A 351 10.54 -13.90 5.05
CA ARG A 351 10.66 -15.08 5.93
C ARG A 351 10.21 -16.35 5.22
N THR A 352 9.02 -16.37 4.62
CA THR A 352 8.50 -17.56 3.93
C THR A 352 9.35 -17.95 2.73
N SER A 353 9.97 -17.00 2.01
CA SER A 353 10.86 -17.30 0.91
C SER A 353 12.12 -18.06 1.37
N VAL A 354 12.68 -17.67 2.50
CA VAL A 354 13.84 -18.35 3.08
C VAL A 354 13.46 -19.68 3.70
N GLU A 355 12.36 -19.76 4.46
CA GLU A 355 11.91 -20.99 5.12
C GLU A 355 11.50 -22.06 4.10
N MET A 356 10.70 -21.72 3.08
CA MET A 356 10.29 -22.67 2.05
C MET A 356 11.47 -23.22 1.24
N PHE A 357 12.54 -22.45 1.06
CA PHE A 357 13.80 -22.98 0.52
C PHE A 357 14.47 -23.95 1.48
N LYS A 358 14.60 -23.61 2.77
CA LYS A 358 15.17 -24.49 3.81
C LYS A 358 14.41 -25.81 3.94
N GLU A 359 13.09 -25.76 3.76
CA GLU A 359 12.19 -26.93 3.77
C GLU A 359 12.27 -27.75 2.46
N GLY A 360 12.97 -27.26 1.44
CA GLY A 360 13.10 -27.94 0.14
C GLY A 360 11.86 -27.82 -0.78
N LEU A 361 10.91 -26.95 -0.45
CA LEU A 361 9.69 -26.73 -1.23
C LEU A 361 9.98 -25.95 -2.53
N ILE A 362 10.90 -24.99 -2.48
CA ILE A 362 11.25 -24.14 -3.63
C ILE A 362 12.78 -24.08 -3.81
N SER A 363 13.23 -23.73 -5.01
CA SER A 363 14.63 -23.44 -5.27
C SER A 363 15.03 -22.04 -4.76
N ARG A 364 16.33 -21.79 -4.62
CA ARG A 364 16.88 -20.51 -4.21
C ARG A 364 16.49 -19.39 -5.21
N GLU A 365 16.55 -19.71 -6.51
CA GLU A 365 16.17 -18.78 -7.57
C GLU A 365 14.68 -18.42 -7.47
N LYS A 366 13.82 -19.41 -7.20
CA LYS A 366 12.39 -19.16 -6.99
C LYS A 366 12.17 -18.32 -5.73
N ALA A 367 12.91 -18.56 -4.66
CA ALA A 367 12.82 -17.76 -3.43
C ALA A 367 13.15 -16.26 -3.69
N LEU A 368 14.18 -15.98 -4.52
CA LEU A 368 14.53 -14.63 -4.94
C LEU A 368 13.46 -14.01 -5.84
N LEU A 369 12.93 -14.77 -6.81
CA LEU A 369 11.90 -14.28 -7.73
C LEU A 369 10.54 -14.01 -7.10
N ARG A 370 10.28 -14.54 -5.89
CA ARG A 370 9.06 -14.24 -5.13
C ARG A 370 9.05 -12.81 -4.58
N ILE A 371 10.21 -12.19 -4.45
CA ILE A 371 10.37 -10.88 -3.83
C ILE A 371 10.43 -9.80 -4.89
N GLU A 372 9.42 -8.96 -4.95
CA GLU A 372 9.48 -7.73 -5.73
C GLU A 372 10.36 -6.70 -5.00
N PRO A 373 11.32 -6.03 -5.70
CA PRO A 373 12.22 -5.06 -5.07
C PRO A 373 11.52 -3.97 -4.26
N ALA A 374 10.37 -3.48 -4.74
CA ALA A 374 9.56 -2.48 -4.05
C ALA A 374 9.06 -2.94 -2.66
N ILE A 375 8.94 -4.25 -2.43
CA ILE A 375 8.56 -4.81 -1.13
C ILE A 375 9.69 -4.64 -0.13
N LEU A 376 10.96 -4.77 -0.55
CA LEU A 376 12.12 -4.62 0.31
C LEU A 376 12.27 -3.19 0.82
N GLU A 377 11.95 -2.18 0.00
CA GLU A 377 11.99 -0.78 0.42
C GLU A 377 11.11 -0.52 1.65
N GLN A 378 9.98 -1.25 1.77
CA GLN A 378 9.09 -1.12 2.93
C GLN A 378 9.72 -1.64 4.23
N LEU A 379 10.71 -2.52 4.14
CA LEU A 379 11.42 -3.08 5.31
C LEU A 379 12.57 -2.21 5.79
N LEU A 380 13.00 -1.21 5.00
CA LEU A 380 14.14 -0.35 5.31
C LEU A 380 13.75 0.92 6.07
N VAL A 381 12.47 1.18 6.23
CA VAL A 381 11.93 2.41 6.83
C VAL A 381 11.05 2.08 8.04
N PRO A 382 10.98 2.97 9.05
CA PRO A 382 10.11 2.77 10.20
C PRO A 382 8.66 2.53 9.74
N GLN A 383 8.00 1.55 10.34
CA GLN A 383 6.60 1.20 10.06
C GLN A 383 5.74 1.43 11.30
N LEU A 384 4.44 1.62 11.11
CA LEU A 384 3.51 1.61 12.24
C LEU A 384 3.51 0.24 12.91
N ALA A 385 3.40 0.22 14.24
CA ALA A 385 3.31 -1.03 14.97
C ALA A 385 2.10 -1.86 14.49
N PRO A 386 2.24 -3.16 14.22
CA PRO A 386 1.16 -4.03 13.73
C PRO A 386 -0.07 -4.11 14.66
N SER A 387 0.13 -3.81 15.94
CA SER A 387 -0.94 -3.75 16.95
C SER A 387 -1.84 -2.52 16.82
N PHE A 388 -1.42 -1.50 16.07
CA PHE A 388 -2.21 -0.28 15.90
C PHE A 388 -3.33 -0.47 14.86
N LYS A 389 -4.58 -0.25 15.29
CA LYS A 389 -5.80 -0.39 14.46
C LYS A 389 -6.62 0.91 14.38
N GLY A 390 -5.98 2.07 14.57
CA GLY A 390 -6.64 3.38 14.52
C GLY A 390 -7.12 3.73 13.10
N LYS A 391 -8.20 4.50 13.02
CA LYS A 391 -8.68 5.06 11.74
C LYS A 391 -7.86 6.29 11.37
N PRO A 392 -7.46 6.47 10.10
CA PRO A 392 -6.80 7.68 9.66
C PRO A 392 -7.74 8.88 9.69
N LEU A 393 -7.20 10.07 10.02
CA LEU A 393 -7.88 11.35 9.89
C LEU A 393 -8.07 11.74 8.42
N ALA A 394 -7.03 11.48 7.62
CA ALA A 394 -7.01 11.78 6.19
C ALA A 394 -6.14 10.78 5.43
N THR A 395 -6.33 10.75 4.12
CA THR A 395 -5.54 9.93 3.20
C THR A 395 -5.06 10.80 2.04
N GLY A 396 -3.76 10.81 1.81
CA GLY A 396 -3.11 11.42 0.65
C GLY A 396 -2.42 10.37 -0.22
N LEU A 397 -1.54 10.82 -1.11
CA LEU A 397 -0.74 9.95 -1.97
C LEU A 397 0.50 9.44 -1.22
N PRO A 398 0.80 8.13 -1.25
CA PRO A 398 2.04 7.58 -0.72
C PRO A 398 3.22 8.05 -1.60
N ALA A 399 3.95 9.05 -1.12
CA ALA A 399 5.01 9.73 -1.88
C ALA A 399 6.41 9.24 -1.54
N SER A 400 6.70 8.98 -0.27
CA SER A 400 7.94 8.37 0.20
C SER A 400 7.63 7.43 1.37
N PRO A 401 8.08 6.16 1.34
CA PRO A 401 7.66 5.16 2.30
C PRO A 401 8.16 5.43 3.73
N GLY A 402 7.51 4.79 4.71
CA GLY A 402 7.83 4.88 6.12
C GLY A 402 6.75 5.58 6.95
N ALA A 403 6.87 5.46 8.27
CA ALA A 403 6.02 6.13 9.22
C ALA A 403 6.84 7.09 10.09
N ALA A 404 6.30 8.27 10.36
CA ALA A 404 6.92 9.25 11.24
C ALA A 404 5.87 9.97 12.09
N SER A 405 6.21 10.18 13.37
CA SER A 405 5.42 10.98 14.31
C SER A 405 6.21 12.22 14.71
N GLY A 406 5.53 13.34 14.83
CA GLY A 406 6.15 14.58 15.27
C GLY A 406 5.15 15.72 15.42
N ARG A 407 5.65 16.85 15.95
CA ARG A 407 4.86 18.07 16.10
C ARG A 407 4.73 18.78 14.76
N ILE A 408 3.54 19.28 14.49
CA ILE A 408 3.25 20.04 13.28
C ILE A 408 4.03 21.36 13.28
N VAL A 409 4.63 21.66 12.14
CA VAL A 409 5.24 22.97 11.83
C VAL A 409 4.84 23.34 10.40
N PHE A 410 4.45 24.61 10.20
CA PHE A 410 3.91 25.08 8.92
C PHE A 410 4.89 25.83 8.03
N ASP A 411 6.12 26.07 8.47
CA ASP A 411 7.17 26.70 7.66
C ASP A 411 8.55 26.05 7.86
N ALA A 412 9.42 26.22 6.87
CA ALA A 412 10.73 25.57 6.85
C ALA A 412 11.71 26.14 7.88
N ASP A 413 11.64 27.45 8.18
CA ASP A 413 12.51 28.11 9.15
C ASP A 413 12.21 27.61 10.57
N SER A 414 10.93 27.55 10.94
CA SER A 414 10.50 26.97 12.23
C SER A 414 10.85 25.47 12.31
N ALA A 415 10.74 24.75 11.19
CA ALA A 415 11.13 23.35 11.11
C ALA A 415 12.63 23.18 11.40
N GLU A 416 13.47 24.02 10.80
CA GLU A 416 14.90 24.00 11.04
C GLU A 416 15.24 24.36 12.50
N ALA A 417 14.69 25.45 13.00
CA ALA A 417 14.98 25.92 14.36
C ALA A 417 14.59 24.89 15.44
N ARG A 418 13.36 24.37 15.35
CA ARG A 418 12.85 23.38 16.33
C ARG A 418 13.51 22.03 16.19
N GLY A 419 13.80 21.58 14.94
CA GLY A 419 14.51 20.35 14.70
C GLY A 419 15.96 20.38 15.22
N LYS A 420 16.67 21.50 15.06
CA LYS A 420 18.00 21.73 15.67
C LYS A 420 17.97 21.74 17.20
N ALA A 421 16.85 22.13 17.79
CA ALA A 421 16.61 22.05 19.23
C ALA A 421 16.27 20.63 19.72
N GLY A 422 16.23 19.63 18.82
CA GLY A 422 15.98 18.23 19.14
C GLY A 422 14.51 17.83 19.16
N GLU A 423 13.59 18.70 18.71
CA GLU A 423 12.18 18.33 18.61
C GLU A 423 11.93 17.43 17.39
N ARG A 424 11.05 16.43 17.58
CA ARG A 424 10.54 15.63 16.45
C ARG A 424 9.41 16.40 15.80
N ILE A 425 9.60 16.75 14.52
CA ILE A 425 8.65 17.60 13.79
C ILE A 425 8.17 16.95 12.49
N ILE A 426 6.94 17.26 12.10
CA ILE A 426 6.37 16.99 10.78
C ILE A 426 6.16 18.35 10.09
N LEU A 427 6.82 18.54 8.95
CA LEU A 427 6.63 19.74 8.13
C LEU A 427 5.34 19.59 7.32
N VAL A 428 4.37 20.49 7.57
CA VAL A 428 3.06 20.51 6.93
C VAL A 428 2.93 21.74 6.04
N ARG A 429 2.74 21.55 4.74
CA ARG A 429 2.68 22.65 3.76
C ARG A 429 1.51 22.43 2.79
N GLU A 430 1.01 23.52 2.20
CA GLU A 430 0.12 23.41 1.05
C GLU A 430 0.86 22.75 -0.14
N GLU A 431 2.02 23.28 -0.48
CA GLU A 431 3.01 22.73 -1.38
C GLU A 431 4.42 23.15 -0.91
N THR A 432 5.45 22.45 -1.34
CA THR A 432 6.84 22.79 -0.99
C THR A 432 7.57 23.36 -2.19
N LYS A 433 8.50 24.28 -1.89
CA LYS A 433 9.37 24.93 -2.86
C LYS A 433 10.84 24.54 -2.61
N PRO A 434 11.74 24.75 -3.59
CA PRO A 434 13.16 24.47 -3.41
C PRO A 434 13.79 25.17 -2.20
N GLU A 435 13.29 26.35 -1.84
CA GLU A 435 13.75 27.13 -0.69
C GLU A 435 13.43 26.46 0.66
N ASP A 436 12.45 25.56 0.71
CA ASP A 436 12.04 24.85 1.95
C ASP A 436 13.00 23.72 2.34
N ILE A 437 14.05 23.44 1.56
CA ILE A 437 14.91 22.25 1.70
C ILE A 437 15.58 22.16 3.08
N HIS A 438 15.93 23.28 3.71
CA HIS A 438 16.54 23.33 5.04
C HIS A 438 15.61 22.78 6.12
N GLY A 439 14.29 23.01 6.00
CA GLY A 439 13.28 22.42 6.88
C GLY A 439 13.13 20.91 6.71
N PHE A 440 13.31 20.41 5.48
CA PHE A 440 13.29 18.97 5.22
C PHE A 440 14.38 18.22 5.97
N PHE A 441 15.60 18.79 6.07
CA PHE A 441 16.70 18.11 6.78
C PHE A 441 16.40 17.82 8.24
N GLN A 442 15.63 18.66 8.89
CA GLN A 442 15.30 18.52 10.32
C GLN A 442 13.98 17.79 10.56
N ALA A 443 13.03 17.82 9.60
CA ALA A 443 11.75 17.15 9.74
C ALA A 443 11.90 15.62 9.80
N GLN A 444 11.08 14.95 10.62
CA GLN A 444 10.95 13.49 10.65
C GLN A 444 10.13 13.00 9.45
N GLY A 445 9.25 13.83 8.92
CA GLY A 445 8.45 13.52 7.75
C GLY A 445 7.75 14.75 7.18
N ILE A 446 7.22 14.63 5.98
CA ILE A 446 6.62 15.72 5.21
C ILE A 446 5.17 15.38 4.84
N LEU A 447 4.28 16.35 5.02
CA LEU A 447 2.87 16.25 4.67
C LEU A 447 2.47 17.46 3.82
N THR A 448 1.91 17.22 2.63
CA THR A 448 1.40 18.32 1.80
C THR A 448 -0.05 18.09 1.39
N SER A 449 -0.83 19.18 1.35
CA SER A 449 -2.21 19.13 0.86
C SER A 449 -2.29 19.05 -0.67
N ARG A 450 -1.31 19.60 -1.37
CA ARG A 450 -1.18 19.54 -2.84
C ARG A 450 0.09 18.81 -3.27
N GLY A 451 0.11 18.38 -4.52
CA GLY A 451 1.25 17.73 -5.16
C GLY A 451 1.08 16.24 -5.40
N GLY A 452 1.69 15.76 -6.47
CA GLY A 452 1.69 14.35 -6.87
C GLY A 452 2.92 13.57 -6.36
N LYS A 453 3.03 12.30 -6.75
CA LYS A 453 4.20 11.44 -6.46
C LYS A 453 5.52 11.93 -7.09
N THR A 454 5.45 12.88 -8.01
CA THR A 454 6.59 13.53 -8.69
C THR A 454 6.76 14.99 -8.27
N SER A 455 6.01 15.47 -7.27
CA SER A 455 6.14 16.81 -6.72
C SER A 455 7.51 17.02 -6.05
N HIS A 456 7.91 18.28 -5.85
CA HIS A 456 9.14 18.62 -5.14
C HIS A 456 9.22 17.93 -3.77
N ALA A 457 8.14 17.99 -2.97
CA ALA A 457 8.07 17.31 -1.68
C ALA A 457 8.37 15.81 -1.79
N ALA A 458 7.74 15.13 -2.74
CA ALA A 458 7.89 13.69 -2.95
C ALA A 458 9.31 13.29 -3.38
N VAL A 459 9.90 14.05 -4.31
CA VAL A 459 11.24 13.76 -4.84
C VAL A 459 12.32 14.01 -3.77
N VAL A 460 12.25 15.13 -3.08
CA VAL A 460 13.23 15.50 -2.04
C VAL A 460 13.13 14.58 -0.83
N ALA A 461 11.92 14.31 -0.33
CA ALA A 461 11.72 13.41 0.80
C ALA A 461 12.24 12.00 0.50
N ARG A 462 11.97 11.49 -0.72
CA ARG A 462 12.48 10.18 -1.16
C ARG A 462 14.01 10.17 -1.25
N GLY A 463 14.62 11.23 -1.79
CA GLY A 463 16.08 11.39 -1.85
C GLY A 463 16.72 11.42 -0.46
N MET A 464 16.01 11.89 0.56
CA MET A 464 16.47 11.95 1.95
C MET A 464 16.04 10.72 2.78
N GLY A 465 15.30 9.77 2.22
CA GLY A 465 14.77 8.61 2.94
C GLY A 465 13.75 8.98 4.03
N LYS A 466 13.04 10.09 3.90
CA LYS A 466 12.06 10.57 4.88
C LYS A 466 10.64 10.24 4.44
N PRO A 467 9.77 9.78 5.37
CA PRO A 467 8.36 9.54 5.06
C PRO A 467 7.67 10.78 4.50
N CYS A 468 6.88 10.59 3.45
CA CYS A 468 6.14 11.69 2.84
C CYS A 468 4.74 11.25 2.39
N VAL A 469 3.76 12.03 2.79
CA VAL A 469 2.38 11.98 2.28
C VAL A 469 2.13 13.28 1.52
N SER A 470 1.84 13.19 0.22
CA SER A 470 1.56 14.37 -0.61
C SER A 470 0.14 14.33 -1.19
N GLY A 471 -0.36 15.50 -1.61
CA GLY A 471 -1.69 15.58 -2.21
C GLY A 471 -2.82 15.12 -1.28
N CYS A 472 -2.71 15.43 -0.01
CA CYS A 472 -3.75 15.15 0.97
C CYS A 472 -4.81 16.28 0.93
N GLU A 473 -5.66 16.30 -0.11
CA GLU A 473 -6.61 17.37 -0.41
C GLU A 473 -7.62 17.63 0.72
N ALA A 474 -7.82 16.67 1.61
CA ALA A 474 -8.68 16.82 2.78
C ALA A 474 -8.10 17.79 3.83
N ILE A 475 -6.82 18.18 3.72
CA ILE A 475 -6.15 19.09 4.65
C ILE A 475 -6.21 20.51 4.11
N HIS A 476 -6.85 21.41 4.85
CA HIS A 476 -6.87 22.84 4.58
C HIS A 476 -5.95 23.56 5.56
N ILE A 477 -4.91 24.21 5.07
CA ILE A 477 -3.88 24.89 5.85
C ILE A 477 -4.18 26.38 5.89
N ASP A 478 -4.17 26.97 7.09
CA ASP A 478 -4.22 28.41 7.33
C ASP A 478 -2.87 28.86 7.89
N ASP A 479 -2.01 29.36 7.02
CA ASP A 479 -0.66 29.80 7.38
C ASP A 479 -0.68 31.00 8.36
N ILE A 480 -1.72 31.83 8.31
CA ILE A 480 -1.85 33.03 9.19
C ILE A 480 -2.20 32.59 10.61
N ARG A 481 -3.16 31.65 10.75
CA ARG A 481 -3.59 31.13 12.05
C ARG A 481 -2.72 29.97 12.53
N ARG A 482 -1.77 29.52 11.72
CA ARG A 482 -0.90 28.37 11.97
C ARG A 482 -1.69 27.15 12.42
N CYS A 483 -2.66 26.77 11.60
CA CYS A 483 -3.47 25.58 11.84
C CYS A 483 -3.82 24.85 10.55
N ALA A 484 -4.17 23.58 10.66
CA ALA A 484 -4.69 22.76 9.58
C ALA A 484 -6.02 22.15 9.98
N THR A 485 -7.02 22.19 9.08
CA THR A 485 -8.33 21.61 9.30
C THR A 485 -8.53 20.37 8.44
N ILE A 486 -9.02 19.29 9.05
CA ILE A 486 -9.31 18.00 8.40
C ILE A 486 -10.71 17.58 8.83
N GLY A 487 -11.70 17.76 7.95
CA GLY A 487 -13.10 17.58 8.33
C GLY A 487 -13.47 18.48 9.52
N ASP A 488 -13.94 17.88 10.62
CA ASP A 488 -14.29 18.60 11.87
C ASP A 488 -13.10 18.74 12.83
N THR A 489 -11.91 18.26 12.49
CA THR A 489 -10.73 18.30 13.35
C THR A 489 -9.82 19.45 12.96
N THR A 490 -9.48 20.33 13.91
CA THR A 490 -8.46 21.38 13.73
C THR A 490 -7.20 21.00 14.48
N LEU A 491 -6.07 21.03 13.80
CA LEU A 491 -4.74 20.78 14.32
C LEU A 491 -3.96 22.08 14.32
N HIS A 492 -3.41 22.44 15.46
CA HIS A 492 -2.59 23.64 15.64
C HIS A 492 -1.11 23.32 15.55
N GLU A 493 -0.32 24.36 15.35
CA GLU A 493 1.13 24.21 15.41
C GLU A 493 1.58 23.66 16.76
N GLY A 494 2.44 22.64 16.72
CA GLY A 494 2.89 21.92 17.91
C GLY A 494 2.04 20.70 18.29
N ASP A 495 0.85 20.54 17.72
CA ASP A 495 0.08 19.29 17.88
C ASP A 495 0.84 18.13 17.22
N VAL A 496 0.70 16.94 17.81
CA VAL A 496 1.37 15.76 17.31
C VAL A 496 0.53 15.06 16.25
N VAL A 497 1.15 14.73 15.13
CA VAL A 497 0.57 13.89 14.08
C VAL A 497 1.52 12.77 13.72
N THR A 498 0.95 11.69 13.21
CA THR A 498 1.70 10.58 12.63
C THR A 498 1.30 10.44 11.16
N ILE A 499 2.29 10.39 10.29
CA ILE A 499 2.09 10.11 8.86
C ILE A 499 2.64 8.74 8.51
N ASN A 500 1.97 8.06 7.57
CA ASN A 500 2.44 6.82 6.98
C ASN A 500 2.57 7.00 5.46
N GLY A 501 3.78 7.29 5.02
CA GLY A 501 4.11 7.50 3.61
C GLY A 501 4.04 6.23 2.77
N SER A 502 3.95 5.03 3.38
CA SER A 502 3.79 3.76 2.65
C SER A 502 2.37 3.57 2.11
N ASN A 503 1.35 4.10 2.78
CA ASN A 503 -0.06 3.97 2.39
C ASN A 503 -0.80 5.32 2.25
N GLY A 504 -0.15 6.43 2.56
CA GLY A 504 -0.71 7.78 2.46
C GLY A 504 -1.61 8.21 3.63
N HIS A 505 -1.63 7.47 4.73
CA HIS A 505 -2.51 7.77 5.86
C HIS A 505 -1.91 8.79 6.82
N VAL A 506 -2.78 9.63 7.39
CA VAL A 506 -2.46 10.63 8.43
C VAL A 506 -3.29 10.34 9.67
N TYR A 507 -2.66 10.31 10.84
CA TYR A 507 -3.30 10.01 12.12
C TYR A 507 -3.09 11.14 13.13
N ALA A 508 -4.07 11.37 14.00
CA ALA A 508 -3.91 12.28 15.15
C ALA A 508 -3.05 11.63 16.23
N GLY A 509 -2.19 12.42 16.85
CA GLY A 509 -1.34 11.98 17.95
C GLY A 509 -0.15 11.14 17.53
N GLU A 510 0.57 10.68 18.53
CA GLU A 510 1.72 9.80 18.35
C GLU A 510 1.26 8.34 18.22
N VAL A 511 1.62 7.69 17.13
CA VAL A 511 1.37 6.27 16.90
C VAL A 511 2.70 5.52 17.07
N PRO A 512 2.72 4.41 17.81
CA PRO A 512 3.94 3.60 17.95
C PRO A 512 4.47 3.15 16.59
N THR A 513 5.77 3.37 16.37
CA THR A 513 6.49 2.91 15.18
C THR A 513 7.52 1.86 15.58
N VAL A 514 7.75 0.90 14.67
CA VAL A 514 8.81 -0.12 14.80
C VAL A 514 9.87 0.18 13.74
N GLN A 515 11.12 0.27 14.16
CA GLN A 515 12.23 0.27 13.21
C GLN A 515 12.40 -1.13 12.63
N SER A 516 12.49 -1.22 11.32
CA SER A 516 12.82 -2.47 10.65
C SER A 516 14.31 -2.72 10.79
N GLU A 517 14.70 -3.63 11.68
CA GLU A 517 16.02 -4.21 11.66
C GLU A 517 16.13 -5.19 10.49
N PHE A 518 17.31 -5.28 9.87
CA PHE A 518 17.59 -6.33 8.88
C PHE A 518 17.48 -7.69 9.54
N SER A 519 16.36 -8.37 9.34
CA SER A 519 16.19 -9.74 9.84
C SER A 519 17.26 -10.66 9.25
N GLU A 520 17.60 -11.76 9.96
CA GLU A 520 18.53 -12.77 9.46
C GLU A 520 18.08 -13.35 8.11
N ASP A 521 16.78 -13.48 7.91
CA ASP A 521 16.22 -13.95 6.64
C ASP A 521 16.43 -12.94 5.51
N MET A 522 16.30 -11.64 5.80
CA MET A 522 16.60 -10.59 4.83
C MET A 522 18.10 -10.60 4.45
N GLN A 523 18.99 -10.71 5.43
CA GLN A 523 20.43 -10.83 5.18
C GLN A 523 20.75 -12.07 4.34
N THR A 524 20.09 -13.18 4.63
CA THR A 524 20.24 -14.43 3.88
C THR A 524 19.81 -14.26 2.44
N LEU A 525 18.66 -13.62 2.21
CA LEU A 525 18.11 -13.36 0.88
C LEU A 525 19.02 -12.43 0.05
N LEU A 526 19.49 -11.35 0.65
CA LEU A 526 20.45 -10.43 0.01
C LEU A 526 21.76 -11.13 -0.35
N LYS A 527 22.28 -11.98 0.55
CA LYS A 527 23.47 -12.79 0.28
C LYS A 527 23.26 -13.75 -0.90
N TRP A 528 22.06 -14.32 -1.05
CA TRP A 528 21.75 -15.14 -2.22
C TRP A 528 21.67 -14.29 -3.49
N ALA A 529 21.10 -13.11 -3.41
CA ALA A 529 21.02 -12.17 -4.53
C ALA A 529 22.42 -11.78 -5.01
N ASP A 530 23.35 -11.46 -4.11
CA ASP A 530 24.74 -11.14 -4.43
C ASP A 530 25.48 -12.30 -5.12
N GLN A 531 25.19 -13.55 -4.72
CA GLN A 531 25.80 -14.74 -5.36
C GLN A 531 25.31 -14.99 -6.79
N VAL A 532 24.08 -14.56 -7.12
CA VAL A 532 23.48 -14.73 -8.45
C VAL A 532 23.69 -13.49 -9.33
N SER A 533 23.86 -12.34 -8.70
CA SER A 533 24.06 -11.06 -9.39
C SER A 533 25.33 -11.06 -10.23
N ARG A 534 25.21 -10.62 -11.48
CA ARG A 534 26.35 -10.38 -12.38
C ARG A 534 26.99 -9.01 -12.17
N LEU A 535 26.19 -8.03 -11.78
CA LEU A 535 26.65 -6.66 -11.51
C LEU A 535 26.80 -6.41 -10.03
N GLN A 536 27.82 -5.64 -9.66
CA GLN A 536 28.03 -5.19 -8.29
C GLN A 536 27.34 -3.84 -8.06
N VAL A 537 26.80 -3.65 -6.86
CA VAL A 537 26.18 -2.39 -6.46
C VAL A 537 27.23 -1.54 -5.73
N MET A 538 27.51 -0.37 -6.32
CA MET A 538 28.40 0.64 -5.75
C MET A 538 27.58 1.80 -5.20
N ALA A 539 27.98 2.30 -4.01
CA ALA A 539 27.31 3.45 -3.39
C ALA A 539 28.04 4.75 -3.70
N ASN A 540 27.32 5.87 -3.57
CA ASN A 540 27.95 7.19 -3.44
C ASN A 540 28.17 7.48 -1.95
N ALA A 541 29.41 7.84 -1.57
CA ALA A 541 29.74 8.25 -0.21
C ALA A 541 30.84 9.28 -0.24
N ASP A 542 30.64 10.40 0.44
CA ASP A 542 31.55 11.55 0.45
C ASP A 542 32.19 11.75 1.84
N THR A 543 31.68 11.07 2.88
CA THR A 543 32.19 11.11 4.25
C THR A 543 32.53 9.71 4.78
N PRO A 544 33.37 9.59 5.82
CA PRO A 544 33.61 8.31 6.50
C PRO A 544 32.35 7.64 7.02
N GLU A 545 31.40 8.42 7.56
CA GLU A 545 30.13 7.97 8.10
C GLU A 545 29.24 7.38 7.00
N ASP A 546 29.15 8.06 5.85
CA ASP A 546 28.43 7.56 4.69
C ASP A 546 29.02 6.25 4.16
N ALA A 547 30.36 6.15 4.15
CA ALA A 547 31.06 4.94 3.72
C ALA A 547 30.79 3.74 4.65
N VAL A 548 30.76 3.95 5.97
CA VAL A 548 30.37 2.92 6.96
C VAL A 548 28.95 2.48 6.68
N ARG A 549 28.02 3.42 6.54
CA ARG A 549 26.61 3.15 6.30
C ARG A 549 26.39 2.40 4.98
N ALA A 550 27.07 2.84 3.90
CA ALA A 550 27.00 2.15 2.61
C ALA A 550 27.43 0.68 2.72
N ARG A 551 28.52 0.42 3.47
CA ARG A 551 29.01 -0.95 3.70
C ARG A 551 28.03 -1.78 4.54
N GLU A 552 27.42 -1.22 5.58
CA GLU A 552 26.39 -1.87 6.39
C GLU A 552 25.17 -2.28 5.55
N PHE A 553 24.80 -1.46 4.58
CA PHE A 553 23.74 -1.76 3.61
C PHE A 553 24.18 -2.68 2.47
N GLY A 554 25.39 -3.22 2.49
CA GLY A 554 25.87 -4.24 1.55
C GLY A 554 26.47 -3.68 0.25
N ALA A 555 26.84 -2.40 0.19
CA ALA A 555 27.55 -1.86 -0.97
C ALA A 555 28.89 -2.58 -1.19
N MET A 556 29.14 -2.95 -2.45
CA MET A 556 30.36 -3.67 -2.88
C MET A 556 31.52 -2.71 -3.19
N GLY A 557 31.37 -1.42 -2.88
CA GLY A 557 32.38 -0.38 -3.07
C GLY A 557 31.75 1.01 -3.09
N ILE A 558 32.61 2.02 -3.20
CA ILE A 558 32.20 3.40 -3.48
C ILE A 558 32.40 3.68 -4.97
N GLY A 559 31.31 3.85 -5.68
CA GLY A 559 31.32 4.17 -7.12
C GLY A 559 31.63 5.62 -7.41
N LEU A 560 31.33 6.52 -6.46
CA LEU A 560 31.68 7.92 -6.54
C LEU A 560 31.84 8.54 -5.15
N CYS A 561 33.06 9.01 -4.87
CA CYS A 561 33.40 9.90 -3.75
C CYS A 561 33.75 11.26 -4.32
N ARG A 562 32.95 12.28 -3.99
CA ARG A 562 33.06 13.65 -4.55
C ARG A 562 33.86 14.50 -3.58
N THR A 563 35.11 14.84 -3.95
CA THR A 563 36.00 15.62 -3.06
C THR A 563 35.49 17.03 -2.78
N GLU A 564 34.78 17.63 -3.74
CA GLU A 564 34.15 18.94 -3.58
C GLU A 564 33.13 19.00 -2.44
N ARG A 565 32.42 17.92 -2.15
CA ARG A 565 31.47 17.89 -1.03
C ARG A 565 32.16 17.87 0.33
N MET A 566 33.40 17.36 0.40
CA MET A 566 34.21 17.43 1.61
C MET A 566 34.55 18.88 1.97
N PHE A 567 34.55 19.79 1.02
CA PHE A 567 34.88 21.21 1.21
C PHE A 567 33.72 22.09 1.65
N ASN A 568 32.46 21.61 1.54
CA ASN A 568 31.27 22.41 1.87
C ASN A 568 30.98 22.47 3.39
N ALA A 569 31.76 21.78 4.23
CA ALA A 569 31.61 21.88 5.66
C ALA A 569 31.99 23.28 6.18
N THR A 570 31.26 23.77 7.18
CA THR A 570 31.34 25.18 7.66
C THR A 570 32.75 25.56 8.16
N ASP A 571 33.51 24.61 8.66
CA ASP A 571 34.90 24.76 9.14
C ASP A 571 35.93 24.80 8.01
N ARG A 572 35.60 24.33 6.81
CA ARG A 572 36.50 24.18 5.67
C ARG A 572 36.23 25.16 4.56
N LEU A 573 35.00 25.51 4.33
CA LEU A 573 34.57 26.40 3.24
C LEU A 573 35.33 27.74 3.22
N PRO A 574 35.60 28.43 4.36
CA PRO A 574 36.42 29.65 4.37
C PRO A 574 37.84 29.43 3.82
N ILE A 575 38.48 28.28 4.15
CA ILE A 575 39.81 27.95 3.69
C ILE A 575 39.84 27.70 2.18
N VAL A 576 38.80 27.04 1.66
CA VAL A 576 38.62 26.81 0.22
C VAL A 576 38.39 28.13 -0.51
N GLN A 577 37.61 29.04 0.06
CA GLN A 577 37.43 30.38 -0.48
C GLN A 577 38.75 31.17 -0.52
N GLU A 578 39.55 31.13 0.53
CA GLU A 578 40.88 31.73 0.54
C GLU A 578 41.78 31.14 -0.58
N MET A 579 41.79 29.82 -0.73
CA MET A 579 42.52 29.13 -1.79
C MET A 579 42.10 29.61 -3.20
N ILE A 580 40.79 29.74 -3.44
CA ILE A 580 40.26 30.19 -4.76
C ILE A 580 40.58 31.67 -5.01
N LEU A 581 40.49 32.50 -3.96
CA LEU A 581 40.68 33.94 -4.03
C LEU A 581 42.15 34.38 -3.94
N ALA A 582 43.08 33.45 -3.66
CA ALA A 582 44.51 33.74 -3.54
C ALA A 582 45.06 34.45 -4.80
N GLU A 583 45.87 35.47 -4.59
CA GLU A 583 46.49 36.28 -5.65
C GLU A 583 47.93 35.81 -5.97
N SER A 584 48.58 35.14 -5.03
CA SER A 584 49.91 34.55 -5.18
C SER A 584 49.90 33.02 -4.99
N ILE A 585 50.98 32.39 -5.45
CA ILE A 585 51.19 30.96 -5.26
C ILE A 585 51.37 30.63 -3.76
N GLU A 586 52.07 31.51 -3.05
CA GLU A 586 52.38 31.40 -1.63
C GLU A 586 51.08 31.42 -0.78
N GLU A 587 50.19 32.36 -1.05
CA GLU A 587 48.88 32.44 -0.37
C GLU A 587 48.07 31.18 -0.64
N ARG A 588 48.01 30.74 -1.88
CA ARG A 588 47.28 29.53 -2.27
C ARG A 588 47.87 28.29 -1.58
N GLN A 589 49.18 28.18 -1.54
CA GLN A 589 49.85 27.07 -0.88
C GLN A 589 49.58 27.04 0.63
N ALA A 590 49.55 28.19 1.29
CA ALA A 590 49.22 28.29 2.71
C ALA A 590 47.79 27.79 3.01
N ALA A 591 46.82 28.10 2.12
CA ALA A 591 45.45 27.56 2.26
C ALA A 591 45.40 26.04 2.00
N ILE A 592 46.09 25.55 0.98
CA ILE A 592 46.21 24.13 0.66
C ILE A 592 46.83 23.33 1.83
N ASP A 593 47.88 23.87 2.44
CA ASP A 593 48.56 23.22 3.58
C ASP A 593 47.65 23.08 4.79
N ARG A 594 46.67 23.95 4.96
CA ARG A 594 45.62 23.84 5.99
C ARG A 594 44.56 22.80 5.64
N LEU A 595 44.21 22.65 4.35
CA LEU A 595 43.22 21.65 3.90
C LEU A 595 43.78 20.23 3.89
N LEU A 596 45.08 20.05 3.60
CA LEU A 596 45.70 18.73 3.44
C LEU A 596 45.50 17.78 4.63
N PRO A 597 45.74 18.18 5.91
CA PRO A 597 45.53 17.27 7.04
C PRO A 597 44.06 16.86 7.22
N ILE A 598 43.12 17.75 6.92
CA ILE A 598 41.68 17.54 7.02
C ILE A 598 41.27 16.49 5.99
N GLN A 599 41.59 16.73 4.71
CA GLN A 599 41.23 15.81 3.62
C GLN A 599 41.92 14.45 3.76
N ARG A 600 43.16 14.42 4.26
CA ARG A 600 43.88 13.18 4.59
C ARG A 600 43.10 12.37 5.63
N SER A 601 42.57 13.02 6.66
CA SER A 601 41.76 12.37 7.70
C SER A 601 40.47 11.74 7.10
N ASP A 602 39.77 12.47 6.24
CA ASP A 602 38.54 12.00 5.57
C ASP A 602 38.81 10.77 4.71
N PHE A 603 39.80 10.83 3.82
CA PHE A 603 40.18 9.69 2.99
C PHE A 603 40.63 8.49 3.83
N LYS A 604 41.42 8.72 4.91
CA LYS A 604 41.78 7.65 5.82
C LYS A 604 40.58 6.99 6.46
N GLY A 605 39.60 7.77 6.84
CA GLY A 605 38.31 7.28 7.36
C GLY A 605 37.54 6.46 6.34
N ILE A 606 37.36 6.99 5.12
CA ILE A 606 36.65 6.30 4.02
C ILE A 606 37.38 4.99 3.65
N PHE A 607 38.68 5.01 3.45
CA PHE A 607 39.44 3.80 3.09
C PHE A 607 39.48 2.75 4.22
N LYS A 608 39.43 3.20 5.48
CA LYS A 608 39.29 2.28 6.62
C LYS A 608 37.93 1.63 6.62
N ALA A 609 36.87 2.39 6.41
CA ALA A 609 35.49 1.88 6.33
C ALA A 609 35.33 0.87 5.18
N MET A 610 35.93 1.17 4.03
CA MET A 610 35.85 0.37 2.80
C MET A 610 36.99 -0.63 2.62
N ARG A 611 37.68 -0.99 3.68
CA ARG A 611 38.85 -1.90 3.60
C ARG A 611 38.49 -3.18 2.83
N GLY A 612 39.24 -3.48 1.76
CA GLY A 612 39.05 -4.63 0.87
C GLY A 612 38.03 -4.41 -0.25
N LEU A 613 37.41 -3.24 -0.33
CA LEU A 613 36.46 -2.85 -1.37
C LEU A 613 36.98 -1.64 -2.15
N PRO A 614 36.65 -1.50 -3.47
CA PRO A 614 37.10 -0.38 -4.28
C PRO A 614 36.43 0.93 -3.89
N VAL A 615 37.18 2.03 -4.03
CA VAL A 615 36.71 3.40 -3.84
C VAL A 615 37.12 4.22 -5.05
N THR A 616 36.15 4.72 -5.81
CA THR A 616 36.38 5.63 -6.93
C THR A 616 36.28 7.07 -6.44
N VAL A 617 37.37 7.79 -6.50
CA VAL A 617 37.44 9.20 -6.08
C VAL A 617 37.37 10.11 -7.29
N ARG A 618 36.43 11.04 -7.30
CA ARG A 618 36.41 12.15 -8.24
C ARG A 618 37.28 13.28 -7.68
N LEU A 619 38.24 13.71 -8.46
CA LEU A 619 38.97 14.96 -8.17
C LEU A 619 37.99 16.14 -8.34
N MET A 620 38.35 17.32 -7.86
CA MET A 620 37.49 18.50 -7.87
C MET A 620 36.90 18.74 -9.29
N ASP A 621 35.58 18.67 -9.40
CA ASP A 621 34.84 18.78 -10.66
C ASP A 621 34.02 20.06 -10.81
N PRO A 622 33.28 20.56 -9.80
CA PRO A 622 32.43 21.73 -9.97
C PRO A 622 33.21 23.03 -10.21
N PRO A 623 32.60 23.99 -10.92
CA PRO A 623 33.16 25.30 -11.12
C PRO A 623 33.52 26.02 -9.82
N LEU A 624 34.65 26.71 -9.79
CA LEU A 624 35.18 27.34 -8.57
C LEU A 624 34.23 28.36 -7.94
N HIS A 625 33.36 28.98 -8.73
CA HIS A 625 32.40 29.97 -8.21
C HIS A 625 31.32 29.34 -7.32
N GLU A 626 31.06 28.01 -7.40
CA GLU A 626 30.08 27.32 -6.50
C GLU A 626 30.49 27.32 -5.03
N PHE A 627 31.78 27.48 -4.75
CA PHE A 627 32.29 27.61 -3.38
C PHE A 627 32.28 29.05 -2.85
N LEU A 628 32.03 30.03 -3.73
CA LEU A 628 32.07 31.44 -3.40
C LEU A 628 30.65 31.96 -3.12
N PRO A 629 30.51 33.05 -2.31
CA PRO A 629 29.22 33.73 -2.17
C PRO A 629 28.71 34.20 -3.53
N THR A 630 27.41 34.24 -3.71
CA THR A 630 26.82 34.72 -4.98
C THR A 630 27.11 36.24 -5.19
N ALA A 631 27.18 36.69 -6.44
CA ALA A 631 27.38 38.10 -6.74
C ALA A 631 26.28 38.96 -6.08
N ALA A 632 25.02 38.52 -6.11
CA ALA A 632 23.89 39.22 -5.49
C ALA A 632 24.03 39.36 -3.96
N GLN A 633 24.50 38.33 -3.28
CA GLN A 633 24.78 38.40 -1.84
C GLN A 633 25.88 39.39 -1.52
N LEU A 634 26.99 39.35 -2.27
CA LEU A 634 28.10 40.30 -2.09
C LEU A 634 27.68 41.73 -2.37
N GLU A 635 26.90 41.99 -3.42
CA GLU A 635 26.36 43.33 -3.73
C GLU A 635 25.49 43.87 -2.60
N LEU A 636 24.62 43.02 -2.02
CA LEU A 636 23.76 43.39 -0.89
C LEU A 636 24.61 43.71 0.37
N GLU A 637 25.61 42.89 0.67
CA GLU A 637 26.52 43.11 1.79
C GLU A 637 27.35 44.37 1.64
N ILE A 638 27.89 44.62 0.43
CA ILE A 638 28.62 45.85 0.12
C ILE A 638 27.72 47.06 0.25
N ALA A 639 26.50 47.01 -0.29
CA ALA A 639 25.54 48.12 -0.15
C ALA A 639 25.20 48.41 1.31
N HIS A 640 25.03 47.34 2.12
CA HIS A 640 24.79 47.46 3.57
C HIS A 640 25.99 48.11 4.28
N LEU A 641 27.23 47.71 3.98
CA LEU A 641 28.43 48.29 4.55
C LEU A 641 28.61 49.76 4.16
N HIS A 642 28.33 50.13 2.90
CA HIS A 642 28.31 51.53 2.49
C HIS A 642 27.28 52.35 3.26
N HIS A 643 26.06 51.81 3.42
CA HIS A 643 25.02 52.47 4.21
C HIS A 643 25.43 52.67 5.68
N LEU A 644 26.03 51.65 6.32
CA LEU A 644 26.59 51.76 7.65
C LEU A 644 27.67 52.82 7.75
N ARG A 645 28.63 52.85 6.80
CA ARG A 645 29.67 53.86 6.73
C ARG A 645 29.09 55.28 6.62
N ASP A 646 28.11 55.47 5.73
CA ASP A 646 27.49 56.79 5.52
C ASP A 646 26.69 57.24 6.76
N SER A 647 26.08 56.27 7.46
CA SER A 647 25.42 56.52 8.75
C SER A 647 26.40 56.90 9.84
N LEU A 648 27.58 56.27 9.89
CA LEU A 648 28.64 56.62 10.85
C LEU A 648 29.19 58.02 10.55
N LYS A 649 29.41 58.40 9.28
CA LYS A 649 29.79 59.77 8.89
C LYS A 649 28.74 60.82 9.33
N ALA A 650 27.46 60.51 9.13
CA ALA A 650 26.37 61.41 9.59
C ALA A 650 26.35 61.56 11.10
N LEU A 651 26.67 60.52 11.87
CA LEU A 651 26.80 60.59 13.34
C LEU A 651 28.02 61.42 13.78
N GLU A 652 29.12 61.39 13.04
CA GLU A 652 30.30 62.20 13.26
C GLU A 652 29.99 63.71 13.08
N GLU A 653 29.23 64.08 12.03
CA GLU A 653 28.82 65.46 11.74
C GLU A 653 27.70 65.96 12.68
N LEU A 654 27.03 65.07 13.45
CA LEU A 654 25.91 65.41 14.31
C LEU A 654 26.23 66.48 15.35
N PRO A 655 27.40 66.51 16.03
CA PRO A 655 27.72 67.54 17.02
C PRO A 655 27.74 68.95 16.43
N GLU A 656 28.43 69.17 15.27
CA GLU A 656 28.49 70.46 14.59
C GLU A 656 27.15 70.85 13.98
N THR A 657 26.40 69.91 13.44
CA THR A 657 25.05 70.13 12.91
C THR A 657 24.08 70.56 14.02
N LEU A 658 24.08 69.91 15.19
CA LEU A 658 23.26 70.28 16.35
C LEU A 658 23.66 71.63 16.94
N LYS A 659 24.92 71.93 16.95
CA LYS A 659 25.44 73.25 17.41
C LYS A 659 24.91 74.40 16.54
N LEU A 660 24.80 74.17 15.21
CA LEU A 660 24.26 75.13 14.25
C LEU A 660 22.74 75.24 14.30
N LEU A 661 22.02 74.12 14.32
CA LEU A 661 20.58 74.09 14.18
C LEU A 661 19.82 74.27 15.52
N ASN A 662 20.37 73.78 16.63
CA ASN A 662 19.76 73.85 17.96
C ASN A 662 20.82 73.94 19.08
N PRO A 663 21.41 75.15 19.32
CA PRO A 663 22.47 75.36 20.31
C PRO A 663 22.07 74.93 21.74
N ARG A 664 20.80 75.05 22.09
CA ARG A 664 20.31 74.59 23.41
C ARG A 664 20.38 73.09 23.57
N LEU A 665 19.96 72.32 22.56
CA LEU A 665 20.02 70.87 22.57
C LEU A 665 21.47 70.37 22.56
N TYR A 666 22.35 71.08 21.81
CA TYR A 666 23.78 70.77 21.81
C TYR A 666 24.38 70.94 23.23
N MET A 667 24.09 72.04 23.93
CA MET A 667 24.58 72.26 25.30
C MET A 667 24.04 71.22 26.31
N GLN A 668 22.83 70.79 26.12
CA GLN A 668 22.22 69.76 26.97
C GLN A 668 22.90 68.39 26.87
N TYR A 669 23.41 68.00 25.68
CA TYR A 669 24.03 66.72 25.41
C TYR A 669 25.53 66.79 25.08
N ALA A 670 26.18 67.92 25.35
CA ALA A 670 27.60 68.22 24.95
C ALA A 670 28.58 67.12 25.42
N ASP A 671 28.49 66.63 26.64
CA ASP A 671 29.35 65.57 27.15
C ASP A 671 29.16 64.22 26.41
N GLY A 672 27.91 63.87 26.10
CA GLY A 672 27.58 62.67 25.35
C GLY A 672 28.09 62.75 23.91
N LEU A 673 27.90 63.88 23.27
CA LEU A 673 28.38 64.14 21.88
C LEU A 673 29.91 64.17 21.80
N THR A 674 30.60 64.71 22.82
CA THR A 674 32.07 64.69 22.91
C THR A 674 32.62 63.26 23.09
N LYS A 675 31.96 62.46 23.91
CA LYS A 675 32.31 61.02 24.05
C LYS A 675 32.07 60.28 22.77
N LEU A 676 30.94 60.48 22.09
CA LEU A 676 30.65 59.90 20.77
C LEU A 676 31.73 60.24 19.76
N GLY A 677 32.12 61.52 19.66
CA GLY A 677 33.18 62.00 18.78
C GLY A 677 34.51 61.27 18.97
N ARG A 678 34.97 61.13 20.23
CA ARG A 678 36.19 60.37 20.54
C ARG A 678 36.09 58.91 20.16
N SER A 679 34.98 58.25 20.46
CA SER A 679 34.75 56.82 20.05
C SER A 679 34.75 56.67 18.53
N MET A 680 34.28 57.68 17.81
CA MET A 680 34.28 57.68 16.33
C MET A 680 35.67 57.88 15.75
N GLU A 681 36.52 58.73 16.38
CA GLU A 681 37.93 58.90 16.04
C GLU A 681 38.71 57.60 16.26
N ASP A 682 38.56 56.95 17.41
CA ASP A 682 39.18 55.64 17.72
C ASP A 682 38.76 54.57 16.70
N PHE A 683 37.50 54.59 16.23
CA PHE A 683 37.04 53.68 15.20
C PHE A 683 37.62 53.95 13.83
N LYS A 684 37.80 55.21 13.44
CA LYS A 684 38.47 55.63 12.19
C LYS A 684 39.92 55.20 12.13
N ASP A 685 40.64 55.36 13.22
CA ASP A 685 42.07 55.01 13.30
C ASP A 685 42.30 53.48 13.12
N SER A 686 41.25 52.66 13.24
CA SER A 686 41.35 51.24 13.01
C SER A 686 41.42 50.80 11.54
N HIS A 687 41.10 51.68 10.57
CA HIS A 687 40.99 51.39 9.12
C HIS A 687 40.21 50.13 8.73
N LEU A 688 39.55 49.48 9.70
CA LEU A 688 38.86 48.20 9.55
C LEU A 688 37.71 48.28 8.52
N GLU A 689 37.11 49.45 8.39
CA GLU A 689 35.90 49.65 7.58
C GLU A 689 36.21 49.68 6.08
N GLU A 690 37.23 50.45 5.69
CA GLU A 690 37.67 50.57 4.28
C GLU A 690 38.29 49.26 3.77
N ASP A 691 39.07 48.57 4.64
CA ASP A 691 39.69 47.29 4.29
C ASP A 691 38.65 46.19 4.08
N VAL A 692 37.57 46.15 4.87
CA VAL A 692 36.51 45.17 4.72
C VAL A 692 35.71 45.38 3.43
N ILE A 693 35.34 46.63 3.13
CA ILE A 693 34.59 46.96 1.90
C ILE A 693 35.46 46.64 0.68
N LEU A 694 36.72 47.10 0.65
CA LEU A 694 37.63 46.84 -0.45
C LEU A 694 37.86 45.35 -0.70
N LYS A 695 37.97 44.56 0.38
CA LYS A 695 38.12 43.12 0.28
C LYS A 695 36.90 42.46 -0.34
N LYS A 696 35.67 42.88 0.05
CA LYS A 696 34.42 42.38 -0.52
C LYS A 696 34.24 42.80 -1.99
N GLU A 697 34.60 44.03 -2.35
CA GLU A 697 34.57 44.49 -3.74
C GLU A 697 35.54 43.70 -4.63
N LYS A 698 36.74 43.42 -4.15
CA LYS A 698 37.71 42.54 -4.84
C LYS A 698 37.14 41.12 -5.00
N THR A 699 36.49 40.58 -3.96
CA THR A 699 35.85 39.29 -4.02
C THR A 699 34.73 39.28 -5.06
N LEU A 700 33.87 40.31 -5.08
CA LEU A 700 32.79 40.45 -6.07
C LEU A 700 33.34 40.47 -7.50
N LYS A 701 34.41 41.23 -7.73
CA LYS A 701 35.05 41.28 -9.04
C LYS A 701 35.57 39.91 -9.49
N LYS A 702 36.18 39.12 -8.59
CA LYS A 702 36.63 37.75 -8.87
C LYS A 702 35.47 36.81 -9.11
N VAL A 703 34.42 36.84 -8.26
CA VAL A 703 33.22 36.03 -8.44
C VAL A 703 32.59 36.25 -9.80
N ARG A 704 32.44 37.54 -10.20
CA ARG A 704 31.93 37.90 -11.54
C ARG A 704 32.80 37.39 -12.69
N ALA A 705 34.13 37.40 -12.51
CA ALA A 705 35.08 36.91 -13.52
C ALA A 705 35.05 35.34 -13.62
N LEU A 706 34.73 34.65 -12.57
CA LEU A 706 34.65 33.17 -12.51
C LEU A 706 33.26 32.63 -12.86
N SER A 707 32.22 33.49 -12.74
CA SER A 707 30.84 33.09 -13.04
C SER A 707 30.59 33.10 -14.53
N GLU A 708 29.98 32.00 -15.03
CA GLU A 708 29.54 31.87 -16.40
C GLU A 708 28.03 31.69 -16.46
N VAL A 709 27.41 32.00 -17.59
CA VAL A 709 25.96 31.84 -17.82
C VAL A 709 25.53 30.39 -17.71
N ASN A 710 26.42 29.45 -18.05
CA ASN A 710 26.21 28.03 -17.87
C ASN A 710 27.14 27.48 -16.77
N PRO A 711 26.64 27.15 -15.58
CA PRO A 711 27.46 26.63 -14.47
C PRO A 711 28.29 25.40 -14.83
N MET A 712 27.83 24.60 -15.79
CA MET A 712 28.53 23.38 -16.24
C MET A 712 29.82 23.68 -17.03
N LEU A 713 30.01 24.90 -17.51
CA LEU A 713 31.16 25.33 -18.32
C LEU A 713 32.14 26.24 -17.57
N GLY A 714 31.90 26.54 -16.29
CA GLY A 714 32.76 27.43 -15.49
C GLY A 714 34.16 26.87 -15.25
N HIS A 715 35.07 27.76 -14.81
CA HIS A 715 36.44 27.38 -14.42
C HIS A 715 36.46 26.34 -13.34
N ARG A 716 37.18 25.25 -13.53
CA ARG A 716 37.32 24.10 -12.65
C ARG A 716 38.74 23.96 -12.10
#